data_73009397ea58c7da7d8564c64cc74194
#
_entry.id   73009397ea58c7da7d8564c64cc74194
#
_cell.length_a   1.000
_cell.length_b   1.000
_cell.length_c   1.000
_cell.angle_alpha   90.00
_cell.angle_beta   90.00
_cell.angle_gamma   90.00
#
_symmetry.space_group_name_H-M   'P 1'
#
loop_
_entity.id
_entity.type
_entity.pdbx_description
1 polymer ?
#
loop_
_entity_poly.entity_id
_entity_poly.type
_entity_poly.pdbx_seq_one_letter_code
_entity_poly.pdbx_strand_id
1 'polypeptide(L)'
;MKQMRQSLKIAFSAVSDVFQFVQHMGWRYTGFRIWYELQRRTGILKIRFPTNPRQKTITPEGWRNYPVAFFFPGTFQELKHQDYRALSKRVEKIHQNQFLYFNSKFYTVPDWLTNPENGFQYDISKHWTEIPDFSEKTGDIKYVWEKSRFTFLYDLIRYDHHFERDQSKTVFTQMESWIDNNPVNQGPNWRCSQEITLRVLNWTFALQYYKKSPILIDSLLSKILNSIHQQMRHVAENIHFSRIAVRNNHALTETLGLYLIGLLYPFFDESREWKRNGKKWFEEEIAYQIYDDGTFLQFSMNYHRVVVQLLTWAIQLAHFNYESWDEVVYDRARKSLKFLQTCQDTKTGWLPNYGNNDGALFFPLTDCHFRDYRPQLMALATVLGEKHNYNNGQWKEESIWLGLNPNITEEKTSPEDFKIFAFPNSGYYVLRDQNIITFLRCGSYQNRPFQSDNLHLDVWVDGENILRDAGSYQYNTDQKWTNYFSRTASHNTVMLGNNDQMRRGKRFIWYDWIKKSEGNWKEENGAVVFEGWFEGFKKLGKGIIHRRKVTKQKGEQHWIIEDWIENAPKGILMHQIWHPYPTFFEIFRISAFSKNGKKIKLSKPEGWYSDTYGEKERAYRIDFCTTERYIKTEISLKISKEIGDAHFVNTSVFP
;
A
#
# COMPACT_ATOMS: atom_id res chain seq x y z
N MET A 1 -11.14 -48.02 -9.64
CA MET A 1 -10.12 -47.37 -10.45
C MET A 1 -10.29 -45.85 -10.60
N LYS A 2 -11.44 -45.28 -10.97
CA LYS A 2 -11.63 -43.81 -11.07
C LYS A 2 -11.41 -43.07 -9.74
N GLN A 3 -11.98 -43.53 -8.64
CA GLN A 3 -11.78 -42.90 -7.31
C GLN A 3 -10.32 -42.95 -6.84
N MET A 4 -9.66 -44.11 -7.02
CA MET A 4 -8.23 -44.24 -6.66
C MET A 4 -7.33 -43.36 -7.49
N ARG A 5 -7.61 -43.18 -8.79
CA ARG A 5 -6.90 -42.21 -9.65
C ARG A 5 -7.17 -40.76 -9.25
N GLN A 6 -8.36 -40.46 -8.77
CA GLN A 6 -8.70 -39.10 -8.29
C GLN A 6 -8.02 -38.82 -6.95
N SER A 7 -8.00 -39.77 -6.00
CA SER A 7 -7.28 -39.63 -4.75
C SER A 7 -5.77 -39.51 -4.92
N LEU A 8 -5.18 -40.27 -5.84
CA LEU A 8 -3.77 -40.14 -6.22
C LEU A 8 -3.45 -38.78 -6.85
N LYS A 9 -4.31 -38.26 -7.73
CA LYS A 9 -4.12 -36.92 -8.30
C LYS A 9 -4.18 -35.83 -7.22
N ILE A 10 -5.09 -35.93 -6.25
CA ILE A 10 -5.18 -34.98 -5.13
C ILE A 10 -3.94 -35.06 -4.25
N ALA A 11 -3.46 -36.29 -3.93
CA ALA A 11 -2.24 -36.46 -3.13
C ALA A 11 -0.99 -35.91 -3.85
N PHE A 12 -0.84 -36.20 -5.14
CA PHE A 12 0.25 -35.64 -5.97
C PHE A 12 0.19 -34.11 -6.06
N SER A 13 -1.00 -33.52 -6.20
CA SER A 13 -1.18 -32.08 -6.19
C SER A 13 -0.76 -31.47 -4.86
N ALA A 14 -1.16 -32.09 -3.72
CA ALA A 14 -0.80 -31.60 -2.39
C ALA A 14 0.73 -31.65 -2.14
N VAL A 15 1.42 -32.73 -2.56
CA VAL A 15 2.87 -32.84 -2.47
C VAL A 15 3.57 -31.81 -3.36
N SER A 16 3.08 -31.62 -4.58
CA SER A 16 3.58 -30.59 -5.48
C SER A 16 3.42 -29.19 -4.91
N ASP A 17 2.28 -28.89 -4.28
CA ASP A 17 1.99 -27.61 -3.66
C ASP A 17 2.93 -27.30 -2.47
N VAL A 18 3.17 -28.32 -1.63
CA VAL A 18 4.14 -28.20 -0.53
C VAL A 18 5.55 -27.96 -1.06
N PHE A 19 5.96 -28.72 -2.09
CA PHE A 19 7.28 -28.54 -2.71
C PHE A 19 7.44 -27.15 -3.32
N GLN A 20 6.45 -26.69 -4.12
CA GLN A 20 6.47 -25.34 -4.68
C GLN A 20 6.50 -24.28 -3.58
N PHE A 21 5.73 -24.45 -2.52
CA PHE A 21 5.71 -23.52 -1.38
C PHE A 21 7.12 -23.40 -0.75
N VAL A 22 7.76 -24.53 -0.45
CA VAL A 22 9.12 -24.54 0.12
C VAL A 22 10.14 -23.93 -0.86
N GLN A 23 10.04 -24.26 -2.15
CA GLN A 23 10.92 -23.72 -3.19
C GLN A 23 10.77 -22.20 -3.33
N HIS A 24 9.54 -21.67 -3.27
CA HIS A 24 9.27 -20.25 -3.46
C HIS A 24 9.53 -19.42 -2.20
N MET A 25 9.18 -19.93 -1.03
CA MET A 25 9.33 -19.21 0.24
C MET A 25 10.70 -19.46 0.92
N GLY A 26 11.39 -20.51 0.56
CA GLY A 26 12.69 -20.89 1.11
C GLY A 26 12.62 -21.67 2.43
N TRP A 27 13.71 -22.39 2.73
CA TRP A 27 13.81 -23.23 3.93
C TRP A 27 13.80 -22.42 5.23
N ARG A 28 14.43 -21.23 5.24
CA ARG A 28 14.47 -20.34 6.40
C ARG A 28 13.06 -19.91 6.81
N TYR A 29 12.24 -19.51 5.86
CA TYR A 29 10.83 -19.17 6.08
C TYR A 29 10.05 -20.38 6.60
N THR A 30 10.14 -21.51 5.91
CA THR A 30 9.35 -22.72 6.23
C THR A 30 9.72 -23.26 7.61
N GLY A 31 11.00 -23.40 7.93
CA GLY A 31 11.47 -23.84 9.23
C GLY A 31 11.05 -22.91 10.36
N PHE A 32 11.18 -21.59 10.15
CA PHE A 32 10.72 -20.60 11.11
C PHE A 32 9.20 -20.68 11.36
N ARG A 33 8.39 -20.84 10.31
CA ARG A 33 6.93 -20.94 10.44
C ARG A 33 6.51 -22.19 11.21
N ILE A 34 7.15 -23.33 10.95
CA ILE A 34 6.89 -24.58 11.68
C ILE A 34 7.25 -24.40 13.16
N TRP A 35 8.46 -23.86 13.43
CA TRP A 35 8.93 -23.62 14.80
C TRP A 35 8.04 -22.63 15.56
N TYR A 36 7.64 -21.53 14.92
CA TYR A 36 6.76 -20.53 15.52
C TYR A 36 5.36 -21.10 15.85
N GLU A 37 4.80 -21.90 14.93
CA GLU A 37 3.51 -22.55 15.16
C GLU A 37 3.60 -23.61 16.27
N LEU A 38 4.71 -24.32 16.38
CA LEU A 38 4.98 -25.23 17.50
C LEU A 38 5.01 -24.48 18.84
N GLN A 39 5.78 -23.37 18.92
CA GLN A 39 5.79 -22.52 20.12
C GLN A 39 4.40 -21.99 20.49
N ARG A 40 3.62 -21.62 19.48
CA ARG A 40 2.23 -21.15 19.70
C ARG A 40 1.36 -22.25 20.29
N ARG A 41 1.40 -23.46 19.74
CA ARG A 41 0.57 -24.60 20.17
C ARG A 41 0.97 -25.16 21.54
N THR A 42 2.24 -25.15 21.85
CA THR A 42 2.76 -25.66 23.15
C THR A 42 2.67 -24.61 24.27
N GLY A 43 2.24 -23.38 23.97
CA GLY A 43 2.16 -22.31 24.95
C GLY A 43 3.49 -21.58 25.25
N ILE A 44 4.60 -21.95 24.59
CA ILE A 44 5.90 -21.29 24.78
C ILE A 44 5.79 -19.80 24.51
N LEU A 45 4.99 -19.38 23.49
CA LEU A 45 4.77 -17.95 23.25
C LEU A 45 4.04 -17.26 24.42
N LYS A 46 3.16 -17.93 25.17
CA LYS A 46 2.53 -17.35 26.35
C LYS A 46 3.55 -17.11 27.49
N ILE A 47 4.53 -17.99 27.62
CA ILE A 47 5.62 -17.81 28.60
C ILE A 47 6.55 -16.66 28.19
N ARG A 48 6.86 -16.58 26.90
CA ARG A 48 7.73 -15.53 26.35
C ARG A 48 7.06 -14.13 26.39
N PHE A 49 5.74 -14.09 26.20
CA PHE A 49 4.94 -12.87 26.23
C PHE A 49 3.93 -12.92 27.39
N PRO A 50 4.39 -12.81 28.66
CA PRO A 50 3.49 -12.91 29.81
C PRO A 50 2.49 -11.75 29.83
N THR A 51 1.28 -12.02 30.33
CA THR A 51 0.22 -11.01 30.48
C THR A 51 0.43 -10.10 31.68
N ASN A 52 1.32 -10.48 32.61
CA ASN A 52 1.74 -9.68 33.74
C ASN A 52 3.28 -9.63 33.84
N PRO A 53 3.94 -8.96 32.87
CA PRO A 53 5.41 -8.85 32.90
C PRO A 53 5.87 -8.01 34.09
N ARG A 54 7.04 -8.35 34.65
CA ARG A 54 7.69 -7.48 35.64
C ARG A 54 7.93 -6.11 35.01
N GLN A 55 7.41 -5.07 35.63
CA GLN A 55 7.60 -3.69 35.19
C GLN A 55 8.65 -3.02 36.06
N LYS A 56 9.61 -2.37 35.43
CA LYS A 56 10.44 -1.35 36.05
C LYS A 56 9.69 -0.04 35.95
N THR A 57 9.54 0.68 37.06
CA THR A 57 8.91 2.00 37.00
C THR A 57 9.82 2.95 36.23
N ILE A 58 9.31 3.49 35.13
CA ILE A 58 10.00 4.50 34.33
C ILE A 58 9.60 5.86 34.84
N THR A 59 10.60 6.63 35.26
CA THR A 59 10.38 7.97 35.81
C THR A 59 10.29 9.02 34.71
N PRO A 60 9.47 10.07 34.86
CA PRO A 60 9.32 11.14 33.88
C PRO A 60 10.59 11.95 33.63
N GLU A 61 11.49 12.03 34.61
CA GLU A 61 12.71 12.84 34.52
C GLU A 61 13.58 12.47 33.35
N GLY A 62 13.69 11.16 33.05
CA GLY A 62 14.45 10.68 31.91
C GLY A 62 13.95 11.31 30.61
N TRP A 63 12.64 11.37 30.41
CA TRP A 63 12.05 11.95 29.20
C TRP A 63 12.05 13.48 29.20
N ARG A 64 11.76 14.13 30.34
CA ARG A 64 11.71 15.60 30.44
C ARG A 64 13.07 16.25 30.25
N ASN A 65 14.12 15.64 30.77
CA ASN A 65 15.45 16.20 30.82
C ASN A 65 16.37 15.79 29.69
N TYR A 66 15.98 14.79 28.87
CA TYR A 66 16.83 14.32 27.78
C TYR A 66 16.65 15.16 26.52
N PRO A 67 17.73 15.77 25.99
CA PRO A 67 17.65 16.63 24.80
C PRO A 67 17.67 15.80 23.54
N VAL A 68 16.54 15.22 23.13
CA VAL A 68 16.39 14.63 21.80
C VAL A 68 15.71 15.63 20.86
N ALA A 69 16.20 15.71 19.64
CA ALA A 69 15.59 16.54 18.62
C ALA A 69 14.45 15.79 17.92
N PHE A 70 13.36 16.52 17.67
CA PHE A 70 12.18 16.03 16.98
C PHE A 70 11.72 17.03 15.91
N PHE A 71 10.66 16.75 15.17
CA PHE A 71 10.17 17.53 14.02
C PHE A 71 9.80 18.99 14.32
N PHE A 72 9.71 19.38 15.59
CA PHE A 72 9.26 20.71 16.02
C PHE A 72 10.45 21.60 16.45
N PRO A 73 11.18 22.24 15.51
CA PRO A 73 12.38 23.01 15.83
C PRO A 73 12.11 24.42 16.42
N GLY A 74 10.90 24.72 16.87
CA GLY A 74 10.58 25.94 17.62
C GLY A 74 9.71 26.97 16.91
N THR A 75 9.84 27.18 15.61
CA THR A 75 8.96 28.06 14.83
C THR A 75 8.39 27.29 13.64
N PHE A 76 7.09 27.07 13.69
CA PHE A 76 6.38 26.57 12.50
C PHE A 76 6.35 27.70 11.44
N GLN A 77 6.70 27.35 10.21
CA GLN A 77 6.47 28.23 9.08
C GLN A 77 4.95 28.44 8.93
N GLU A 78 4.49 29.69 8.89
CA GLU A 78 3.06 29.97 8.76
C GLU A 78 2.47 29.31 7.51
N LEU A 79 1.52 28.41 7.72
CA LEU A 79 0.66 27.86 6.68
C LEU A 79 -0.45 28.89 6.39
N LYS A 80 -0.11 29.93 5.62
CA LYS A 80 -1.07 31.01 5.30
C LYS A 80 -2.19 30.49 4.39
N HIS A 81 -3.44 30.76 4.77
CA HIS A 81 -4.63 30.68 3.95
C HIS A 81 -4.98 29.33 3.32
N GLN A 82 -5.10 28.29 4.14
CA GLN A 82 -5.72 27.04 3.73
C GLN A 82 -7.15 26.93 4.29
N ASP A 83 -8.00 26.21 3.55
CA ASP A 83 -9.35 25.90 4.01
C ASP A 83 -9.33 24.61 4.86
N TYR A 84 -9.41 24.78 6.18
CA TYR A 84 -9.41 23.67 7.14
C TYR A 84 -10.82 23.20 7.56
N ARG A 85 -11.87 23.48 6.79
CA ARG A 85 -13.23 23.05 7.11
C ARG A 85 -13.37 21.53 7.19
N ALA A 86 -12.67 20.79 6.33
CA ALA A 86 -12.65 19.34 6.36
C ALA A 86 -12.02 18.80 7.65
N LEU A 87 -10.91 19.40 8.10
CA LEU A 87 -10.26 19.08 9.37
C LEU A 87 -11.19 19.34 10.56
N SER A 88 -11.84 20.51 10.60
CA SER A 88 -12.80 20.85 11.65
C SER A 88 -13.93 19.81 11.76
N LYS A 89 -14.52 19.41 10.63
CA LYS A 89 -15.56 18.37 10.59
C LYS A 89 -15.05 17.01 11.09
N ARG A 90 -13.82 16.62 10.76
CA ARG A 90 -13.25 15.36 11.27
C ARG A 90 -13.06 15.42 12.79
N VAL A 91 -12.57 16.53 13.33
CA VAL A 91 -12.41 16.70 14.77
C VAL A 91 -13.74 16.70 15.51
N GLU A 92 -14.78 17.36 14.99
CA GLU A 92 -16.14 17.28 15.53
C GLU A 92 -16.64 15.83 15.61
N LYS A 93 -16.40 15.04 14.58
CA LYS A 93 -16.73 13.60 14.56
C LYS A 93 -15.93 12.79 15.58
N ILE A 94 -14.63 13.07 15.73
CA ILE A 94 -13.79 12.43 16.76
C ILE A 94 -14.37 12.67 18.17
N HIS A 95 -14.80 13.90 18.47
CA HIS A 95 -15.47 14.22 19.75
C HIS A 95 -16.81 13.50 19.95
N GLN A 96 -17.43 13.03 18.86
CA GLN A 96 -18.64 12.20 18.86
C GLN A 96 -18.33 10.69 18.82
N ASN A 97 -17.08 10.26 19.05
CA ASN A 97 -16.59 8.89 18.92
C ASN A 97 -16.77 8.30 17.51
N GLN A 98 -16.74 9.15 16.48
CA GLN A 98 -16.73 8.75 15.08
C GLN A 98 -15.34 8.93 14.48
N PHE A 99 -14.77 7.87 13.95
CA PHE A 99 -13.40 7.86 13.40
C PHE A 99 -13.43 7.50 11.92
N LEU A 100 -12.58 8.19 11.15
CA LEU A 100 -12.41 7.91 9.73
C LEU A 100 -11.54 6.65 9.56
N TYR A 101 -12.10 5.62 8.94
CA TYR A 101 -11.44 4.34 8.72
C TYR A 101 -11.00 4.22 7.26
N PHE A 102 -9.77 3.75 7.08
CA PHE A 102 -9.17 3.48 5.76
C PHE A 102 -9.24 4.67 4.80
N ASN A 103 -9.29 5.89 5.34
CA ASN A 103 -9.47 7.15 4.59
C ASN A 103 -10.73 7.18 3.70
N SER A 104 -11.78 6.44 4.05
CA SER A 104 -13.02 6.38 3.27
C SER A 104 -14.28 6.67 4.06
N LYS A 105 -14.50 5.97 5.19
CA LYS A 105 -15.79 6.00 5.89
C LYS A 105 -15.65 6.22 7.39
N PHE A 106 -16.59 6.98 7.94
CA PHE A 106 -16.69 7.15 9.39
C PHE A 106 -17.47 6.01 10.04
N TYR A 107 -16.92 5.50 11.14
CA TYR A 107 -17.57 4.53 12.01
C TYR A 107 -17.70 5.09 13.42
N THR A 108 -18.86 4.84 14.06
CA THR A 108 -19.03 5.05 15.51
C THR A 108 -18.36 3.89 16.23
N VAL A 109 -17.38 4.18 17.06
CA VAL A 109 -16.55 3.17 17.72
C VAL A 109 -16.68 3.32 19.24
N PRO A 110 -17.47 2.43 19.90
CA PRO A 110 -17.81 2.60 21.31
C PRO A 110 -16.63 2.33 22.25
N ASP A 111 -15.74 1.43 21.86
CA ASP A 111 -14.62 0.98 22.70
C ASP A 111 -13.38 0.63 21.83
N TRP A 112 -12.40 -0.08 22.41
CA TRP A 112 -11.15 -0.50 21.77
C TRP A 112 -11.15 -1.93 21.25
N LEU A 113 -12.25 -2.68 21.43
CA LEU A 113 -12.30 -4.13 21.20
C LEU A 113 -13.39 -4.53 20.21
N THR A 114 -14.35 -3.65 19.94
CA THR A 114 -15.48 -3.93 19.06
C THR A 114 -15.12 -3.63 17.61
N ASN A 115 -15.36 -4.59 16.72
CA ASN A 115 -15.32 -4.36 15.29
C ASN A 115 -16.57 -3.57 14.85
N PRO A 116 -16.44 -2.31 14.44
CA PRO A 116 -17.60 -1.48 14.13
C PRO A 116 -18.31 -1.84 12.81
N GLU A 117 -17.70 -2.72 11.98
CA GLU A 117 -18.32 -3.19 10.74
C GLU A 117 -19.45 -4.20 11.02
N ASN A 118 -19.28 -5.06 12.03
CA ASN A 118 -20.20 -6.16 12.32
C ASN A 118 -20.64 -6.29 13.78
N GLY A 119 -20.16 -5.40 14.67
CA GLY A 119 -20.50 -5.38 16.09
C GLY A 119 -19.84 -6.48 16.94
N PHE A 120 -18.92 -7.26 16.38
CA PHE A 120 -18.24 -8.30 17.16
C PHE A 120 -17.25 -7.68 18.16
N GLN A 121 -17.40 -8.03 19.44
CA GLN A 121 -16.48 -7.62 20.50
C GLN A 121 -15.50 -8.75 20.82
N TYR A 122 -14.20 -8.43 20.76
CA TYR A 122 -13.15 -9.38 21.11
C TYR A 122 -13.03 -9.55 22.61
N ASP A 123 -12.73 -10.78 23.03
CA ASP A 123 -12.51 -11.14 24.42
C ASP A 123 -11.10 -10.69 24.86
N ILE A 124 -11.06 -9.69 25.75
CA ILE A 124 -9.81 -9.12 26.26
C ILE A 124 -9.04 -10.06 27.19
N SER A 125 -9.67 -11.07 27.76
CA SER A 125 -8.99 -12.04 28.64
C SER A 125 -8.08 -12.99 27.86
N LYS A 126 -8.26 -13.09 26.54
CA LYS A 126 -7.46 -13.95 25.68
C LYS A 126 -6.08 -13.39 25.44
N HIS A 127 -5.09 -14.26 25.53
CA HIS A 127 -3.74 -13.94 25.07
C HIS A 127 -3.73 -13.59 23.57
N TRP A 128 -2.90 -12.64 23.14
CA TRP A 128 -2.84 -12.18 21.74
C TRP A 128 -2.64 -13.32 20.71
N THR A 129 -1.95 -14.41 21.08
CA THR A 129 -1.74 -15.59 20.22
C THR A 129 -3.01 -16.40 19.95
N GLU A 130 -4.08 -16.17 20.71
CA GLU A 130 -5.38 -16.85 20.58
C GLU A 130 -6.38 -16.03 19.77
N ILE A 131 -6.05 -14.77 19.46
CA ILE A 131 -6.90 -13.88 18.67
C ILE A 131 -6.78 -14.23 17.18
N PRO A 132 -7.89 -14.55 16.50
CA PRO A 132 -7.87 -14.79 15.06
C PRO A 132 -7.75 -13.49 14.26
N ASP A 133 -7.03 -13.53 13.13
CA ASP A 133 -6.97 -12.40 12.21
C ASP A 133 -8.29 -12.20 11.45
N PHE A 134 -8.99 -13.32 11.16
CA PHE A 134 -10.28 -13.36 10.48
C PHE A 134 -11.03 -14.63 10.80
N SER A 135 -12.34 -14.51 11.00
CA SER A 135 -13.33 -15.59 10.93
C SER A 135 -14.66 -14.99 10.46
N GLU A 136 -15.59 -15.81 10.00
CA GLU A 136 -16.94 -15.34 9.62
C GLU A 136 -17.62 -14.56 10.74
N LYS A 137 -17.40 -14.97 12.01
CA LYS A 137 -17.97 -14.33 13.19
C LYS A 137 -17.28 -13.01 13.54
N THR A 138 -15.94 -12.95 13.48
CA THR A 138 -15.18 -11.79 13.93
C THR A 138 -15.05 -10.69 12.88
N GLY A 139 -15.26 -11.04 11.61
CA GLY A 139 -14.90 -10.16 10.51
C GLY A 139 -13.39 -9.90 10.44
N ASP A 140 -13.00 -8.82 9.76
CA ASP A 140 -11.62 -8.41 9.63
C ASP A 140 -11.15 -7.64 10.86
N ILE A 141 -10.11 -8.13 11.53
CA ILE A 141 -9.51 -7.53 12.72
C ILE A 141 -8.97 -6.11 12.46
N LYS A 142 -8.69 -5.73 11.21
CA LYS A 142 -8.23 -4.39 10.84
C LYS A 142 -9.20 -3.29 11.30
N TYR A 143 -10.48 -3.57 11.36
CA TYR A 143 -11.48 -2.62 11.87
C TYR A 143 -11.33 -2.32 13.37
N VAL A 144 -10.68 -3.19 14.14
CA VAL A 144 -10.32 -2.90 15.54
C VAL A 144 -8.99 -2.15 15.62
N TRP A 145 -8.05 -2.48 14.74
CA TRP A 145 -6.74 -1.85 14.73
C TRP A 145 -6.78 -0.40 14.27
N GLU A 146 -7.70 -0.03 13.39
CA GLU A 146 -7.73 1.30 12.76
C GLU A 146 -7.82 2.44 13.79
N LYS A 147 -8.73 2.37 14.77
CA LYS A 147 -8.75 3.31 15.89
C LYS A 147 -7.51 3.17 16.77
N SER A 148 -7.09 1.94 17.08
CA SER A 148 -5.96 1.65 17.99
C SER A 148 -4.59 1.98 17.40
N ARG A 149 -4.50 2.32 16.11
CA ARG A 149 -3.32 2.89 15.45
C ARG A 149 -3.10 4.35 15.85
N PHE A 150 -4.15 5.07 16.28
CA PHE A 150 -4.11 6.47 16.70
C PHE A 150 -3.75 7.47 15.60
N THR A 151 -4.05 7.20 14.35
CA THR A 151 -3.85 8.17 13.27
C THR A 151 -4.69 9.43 13.42
N PHE A 152 -5.84 9.34 14.08
CA PHE A 152 -6.69 10.50 14.40
C PHE A 152 -6.03 11.57 15.28
N LEU A 153 -4.92 11.25 15.96
CA LEU A 153 -4.16 12.25 16.72
C LEU A 153 -3.62 13.37 15.83
N TYR A 154 -3.30 13.07 14.58
CA TYR A 154 -2.85 14.09 13.63
C TYR A 154 -3.94 15.12 13.35
N ASP A 155 -5.19 14.71 13.22
CA ASP A 155 -6.31 15.64 13.05
C ASP A 155 -6.49 16.53 14.29
N LEU A 156 -6.39 15.97 15.52
CA LEU A 156 -6.49 16.75 16.76
C LEU A 156 -5.34 17.76 16.90
N ILE A 157 -4.10 17.35 16.63
CA ILE A 157 -2.91 18.19 16.72
C ILE A 157 -2.94 19.29 15.65
N ARG A 158 -3.30 18.96 14.40
CA ARG A 158 -3.43 19.95 13.33
C ARG A 158 -4.54 20.95 13.64
N TYR A 159 -5.66 20.48 14.18
CA TYR A 159 -6.77 21.35 14.58
C TYR A 159 -6.35 22.29 15.72
N ASP A 160 -5.66 21.78 16.73
CA ASP A 160 -5.09 22.61 17.82
C ASP A 160 -4.22 23.73 17.22
N HIS A 161 -3.27 23.37 16.36
CA HIS A 161 -2.37 24.32 15.73
C HIS A 161 -3.08 25.38 14.86
N HIS A 162 -4.00 24.96 13.98
CA HIS A 162 -4.63 25.87 13.01
C HIS A 162 -5.75 26.74 13.60
N PHE A 163 -6.41 26.26 14.66
CA PHE A 163 -7.52 26.96 15.29
C PHE A 163 -7.20 27.48 16.68
N GLU A 164 -5.97 27.29 17.16
CA GLU A 164 -5.52 27.67 18.52
C GLU A 164 -6.45 27.12 19.61
N ARG A 165 -6.86 25.85 19.48
CA ARG A 165 -7.81 25.18 20.37
C ARG A 165 -7.17 23.92 20.96
N ASP A 166 -6.67 24.05 22.19
CA ASP A 166 -5.99 22.97 22.92
C ASP A 166 -6.78 21.65 22.91
N GLN A 167 -6.18 20.61 22.31
CA GLN A 167 -6.70 19.25 22.26
C GLN A 167 -5.94 18.29 23.18
N SER A 168 -5.00 18.77 23.96
CA SER A 168 -4.14 17.92 24.81
C SER A 168 -4.93 17.02 25.76
N LYS A 169 -6.02 17.54 26.34
CA LYS A 169 -6.91 16.75 27.21
C LYS A 169 -7.53 15.57 26.46
N THR A 170 -8.06 15.81 25.27
CA THR A 170 -8.67 14.75 24.45
C THR A 170 -7.62 13.70 24.08
N VAL A 171 -6.44 14.12 23.61
CA VAL A 171 -5.33 13.25 23.22
C VAL A 171 -4.91 12.33 24.39
N PHE A 172 -4.63 12.90 25.57
CA PHE A 172 -4.17 12.12 26.70
C PHE A 172 -5.26 11.24 27.32
N THR A 173 -6.52 11.67 27.31
CA THR A 173 -7.65 10.84 27.73
C THR A 173 -7.79 9.59 26.83
N GLN A 174 -7.61 9.74 25.52
CA GLN A 174 -7.66 8.59 24.60
C GLN A 174 -6.49 7.62 24.82
N MET A 175 -5.27 8.13 25.06
CA MET A 175 -4.11 7.29 25.38
C MET A 175 -4.31 6.53 26.71
N GLU A 176 -4.74 7.23 27.76
CA GLU A 176 -5.00 6.63 29.07
C GLU A 176 -6.11 5.57 28.99
N SER A 177 -7.21 5.88 28.32
CA SER A 177 -8.31 4.93 28.07
C SER A 177 -7.82 3.69 27.33
N TRP A 178 -6.94 3.86 26.31
CA TRP A 178 -6.39 2.69 25.61
C TRP A 178 -5.55 1.82 26.55
N ILE A 179 -4.69 2.42 27.38
CA ILE A 179 -3.82 1.69 28.33
C ILE A 179 -4.67 0.88 29.30
N ASP A 180 -5.72 1.49 29.86
CA ASP A 180 -6.57 0.86 30.86
C ASP A 180 -7.41 -0.29 30.32
N ASN A 181 -7.76 -0.25 29.03
CA ASN A 181 -8.59 -1.25 28.38
C ASN A 181 -7.82 -2.29 27.57
N ASN A 182 -6.48 -2.18 27.46
CA ASN A 182 -5.66 -3.10 26.68
C ASN A 182 -4.46 -3.60 27.49
N PRO A 183 -4.69 -4.48 28.48
CA PRO A 183 -3.62 -5.03 29.30
C PRO A 183 -2.57 -5.73 28.43
N VAL A 184 -1.33 -5.77 28.92
CA VAL A 184 -0.17 -6.22 28.15
C VAL A 184 -0.36 -7.64 27.63
N ASN A 185 -0.08 -7.83 26.34
CA ASN A 185 -0.15 -9.12 25.66
C ASN A 185 -1.55 -9.79 25.64
N GLN A 186 -2.61 -9.03 25.85
CA GLN A 186 -4.00 -9.50 25.80
C GLN A 186 -4.82 -8.78 24.71
N GLY A 187 -5.80 -9.51 24.16
CA GLY A 187 -6.74 -8.95 23.19
C GLY A 187 -6.17 -8.70 21.79
N PRO A 188 -6.99 -8.08 20.93
CA PRO A 188 -6.69 -7.90 19.50
C PRO A 188 -5.57 -6.89 19.23
N ASN A 189 -5.42 -5.88 20.10
CA ASN A 189 -4.51 -4.75 19.89
C ASN A 189 -3.02 -5.07 20.16
N TRP A 190 -2.73 -6.30 20.61
CA TRP A 190 -1.39 -6.86 20.76
C TRP A 190 -1.05 -7.91 19.68
N ARG A 191 -1.98 -8.16 18.75
CA ARG A 191 -1.85 -9.24 17.75
C ARG A 191 -0.86 -8.93 16.62
N CYS A 192 -0.65 -7.67 16.29
CA CYS A 192 0.20 -7.23 15.17
C CYS A 192 1.27 -6.26 15.64
N SER A 193 2.55 -6.66 15.55
CA SER A 193 3.69 -5.83 15.95
C SER A 193 3.81 -4.54 15.14
N GLN A 194 3.40 -4.53 13.86
CA GLN A 194 3.35 -3.31 13.06
C GLN A 194 2.36 -2.30 13.64
N GLU A 195 1.15 -2.73 14.00
CA GLU A 195 0.12 -1.83 14.57
C GLU A 195 0.56 -1.28 15.94
N ILE A 196 1.24 -2.11 16.73
CA ILE A 196 1.87 -1.67 17.98
C ILE A 196 2.91 -0.58 17.70
N THR A 197 3.79 -0.81 16.74
CA THR A 197 4.84 0.14 16.36
C THR A 197 4.25 1.46 15.88
N LEU A 198 3.27 1.43 14.99
CA LEU A 198 2.61 2.63 14.48
C LEU A 198 1.94 3.43 15.60
N ARG A 199 1.25 2.77 16.51
CA ARG A 199 0.65 3.41 17.69
C ARG A 199 1.70 4.12 18.55
N VAL A 200 2.83 3.47 18.82
CA VAL A 200 3.92 4.06 19.60
C VAL A 200 4.53 5.27 18.90
N LEU A 201 4.71 5.22 17.58
CA LEU A 201 5.21 6.37 16.80
C LEU A 201 4.21 7.53 16.82
N ASN A 202 2.91 7.26 16.66
CA ASN A 202 1.86 8.27 16.70
C ASN A 202 1.73 8.89 18.12
N TRP A 203 1.85 8.08 19.17
CA TRP A 203 1.93 8.58 20.54
C TRP A 203 3.18 9.44 20.79
N THR A 204 4.32 9.02 20.23
CA THR A 204 5.58 9.79 20.32
C THR A 204 5.43 11.16 19.68
N PHE A 205 4.78 11.24 18.50
CA PHE A 205 4.49 12.51 17.85
C PHE A 205 3.64 13.43 18.73
N ALA A 206 2.56 12.91 19.30
CA ALA A 206 1.69 13.68 20.18
C ALA A 206 2.37 14.10 21.49
N LEU A 207 3.16 13.20 22.12
CA LEU A 207 3.93 13.53 23.32
C LEU A 207 4.93 14.67 23.07
N GLN A 208 5.60 14.67 21.93
CA GLN A 208 6.55 15.73 21.57
C GLN A 208 5.85 17.05 21.29
N TYR A 209 4.68 17.03 20.62
CA TYR A 209 3.89 18.23 20.39
C TYR A 209 3.37 18.84 21.71
N TYR A 210 2.79 18.03 22.58
CA TYR A 210 2.23 18.46 23.87
C TYR A 210 3.21 18.37 25.02
N LYS A 211 4.53 18.38 24.77
CA LYS A 211 5.57 18.23 25.81
C LYS A 211 5.43 19.21 26.97
N LYS A 212 4.93 20.42 26.70
CA LYS A 212 4.75 21.50 27.68
C LYS A 212 3.32 21.60 28.21
N SER A 213 2.40 20.71 27.83
CA SER A 213 1.01 20.79 28.31
C SER A 213 0.91 20.54 29.81
N PRO A 214 0.16 21.36 30.56
CA PRO A 214 -0.08 21.15 31.96
C PRO A 214 -0.91 19.90 32.26
N ILE A 215 -1.61 19.35 31.29
CA ILE A 215 -2.35 18.08 31.39
C ILE A 215 -1.38 16.89 31.53
N LEU A 216 -0.18 16.98 30.95
CA LEU A 216 0.83 15.93 31.00
C LEU A 216 1.57 15.91 32.33
N ILE A 217 0.84 15.62 33.43
CA ILE A 217 1.40 15.46 34.78
C ILE A 217 2.28 14.19 34.85
N ASP A 218 3.16 14.14 35.86
CA ASP A 218 4.18 13.08 35.95
C ASP A 218 3.60 11.67 36.07
N SER A 219 2.49 11.51 36.82
CA SER A 219 1.83 10.20 36.93
C SER A 219 1.29 9.68 35.59
N LEU A 220 0.67 10.57 34.80
CA LEU A 220 0.17 10.24 33.47
C LEU A 220 1.33 9.96 32.50
N LEU A 221 2.36 10.79 32.51
CA LEU A 221 3.55 10.59 31.70
C LEU A 221 4.23 9.26 32.02
N SER A 222 4.44 8.92 33.30
CA SER A 222 4.94 7.62 33.73
C SER A 222 4.10 6.46 33.16
N LYS A 223 2.77 6.55 33.27
CA LYS A 223 1.84 5.54 32.74
C LYS A 223 2.03 5.33 31.22
N ILE A 224 2.12 6.42 30.46
CA ILE A 224 2.32 6.38 29.00
C ILE A 224 3.71 5.81 28.66
N LEU A 225 4.78 6.28 29.33
CA LEU A 225 6.14 5.79 29.09
C LEU A 225 6.28 4.29 29.38
N ASN A 226 5.68 3.81 30.47
CA ASN A 226 5.65 2.38 30.78
C ASN A 226 4.90 1.58 29.71
N SER A 227 3.79 2.09 29.19
CA SER A 227 3.06 1.45 28.10
C SER A 227 3.87 1.41 26.80
N ILE A 228 4.52 2.51 26.42
CA ILE A 228 5.43 2.57 25.26
C ILE A 228 6.53 1.51 25.39
N HIS A 229 7.17 1.45 26.55
CA HIS A 229 8.24 0.48 26.82
C HIS A 229 7.74 -0.97 26.66
N GLN A 230 6.59 -1.33 27.25
CA GLN A 230 6.03 -2.68 27.14
C GLN A 230 5.65 -3.03 25.70
N GLN A 231 5.09 -2.08 24.95
CA GLN A 231 4.75 -2.25 23.54
C GLN A 231 6.00 -2.51 22.72
N MET A 232 7.07 -1.76 22.91
CA MET A 232 8.31 -1.93 22.16
C MET A 232 9.09 -3.19 22.57
N ARG A 233 9.01 -3.63 23.81
CA ARG A 233 9.50 -4.95 24.23
C ARG A 233 8.77 -6.06 23.46
N HIS A 234 7.45 -6.00 23.35
CA HIS A 234 6.70 -6.96 22.56
C HIS A 234 7.19 -6.99 21.10
N VAL A 235 7.37 -5.82 20.47
CA VAL A 235 7.89 -5.71 19.10
C VAL A 235 9.29 -6.33 19.00
N ALA A 236 10.20 -5.96 19.91
CA ALA A 236 11.58 -6.45 19.90
C ALA A 236 11.65 -7.99 20.03
N GLU A 237 10.87 -8.56 20.94
CA GLU A 237 10.82 -10.00 21.15
C GLU A 237 10.16 -10.75 19.96
N ASN A 238 9.21 -10.13 19.24
CA ASN A 238 8.54 -10.74 18.09
C ASN A 238 9.17 -10.39 16.74
N ILE A 239 10.22 -9.59 16.68
CA ILE A 239 10.79 -8.99 15.46
C ILE A 239 11.13 -10.00 14.36
N HIS A 240 11.53 -11.21 14.73
CA HIS A 240 11.86 -12.25 13.75
C HIS A 240 10.63 -12.77 13.00
N PHE A 241 9.42 -12.58 13.54
CA PHE A 241 8.21 -12.94 12.81
C PHE A 241 8.03 -12.04 11.57
N SER A 242 8.18 -10.73 11.72
CA SER A 242 8.09 -9.82 10.56
C SER A 242 9.27 -9.97 9.61
N ARG A 243 10.51 -10.12 10.12
CA ARG A 243 11.72 -10.21 9.30
C ARG A 243 11.91 -11.53 8.56
N ILE A 244 11.26 -12.62 9.00
CA ILE A 244 11.41 -13.94 8.37
C ILE A 244 10.11 -14.42 7.75
N ALA A 245 8.99 -14.32 8.48
CA ALA A 245 7.73 -14.93 8.05
C ALA A 245 6.82 -13.98 7.26
N VAL A 246 6.97 -12.67 7.41
CA VAL A 246 6.16 -11.67 6.69
C VAL A 246 7.00 -10.98 5.62
N ARG A 247 8.13 -10.44 6.00
CA ARG A 247 9.17 -9.78 5.23
C ARG A 247 8.66 -8.84 4.14
N ASN A 248 7.89 -7.84 4.60
CA ASN A 248 7.29 -6.78 3.80
C ASN A 248 7.32 -5.47 4.61
N ASN A 249 6.43 -4.51 4.31
CA ASN A 249 6.32 -3.25 5.04
C ASN A 249 6.26 -3.42 6.58
N HIS A 250 5.77 -4.54 7.11
CA HIS A 250 5.83 -4.83 8.56
C HIS A 250 7.26 -4.84 9.08
N ALA A 251 8.16 -5.55 8.40
CA ALA A 251 9.56 -5.60 8.82
C ALA A 251 10.23 -4.21 8.79
N LEU A 252 9.93 -3.41 7.76
CA LEU A 252 10.40 -2.01 7.69
C LEU A 252 9.87 -1.16 8.84
N THR A 253 8.57 -1.24 9.11
CA THR A 253 7.94 -0.47 10.20
C THR A 253 8.52 -0.85 11.56
N GLU A 254 8.60 -2.14 11.86
CA GLU A 254 9.01 -2.64 13.16
C GLU A 254 10.50 -2.39 13.43
N THR A 255 11.37 -2.58 12.41
CA THR A 255 12.82 -2.31 12.55
C THR A 255 13.11 -0.82 12.68
N LEU A 256 12.40 0.03 11.90
CA LEU A 256 12.49 1.48 12.08
C LEU A 256 11.97 1.90 13.45
N GLY A 257 10.86 1.33 13.91
CA GLY A 257 10.32 1.62 15.25
C GLY A 257 11.31 1.34 16.37
N LEU A 258 12.00 0.19 16.31
CA LEU A 258 13.07 -0.13 17.27
C LEU A 258 14.20 0.91 17.24
N TYR A 259 14.64 1.31 16.04
CA TYR A 259 15.66 2.35 15.90
C TYR A 259 15.18 3.68 16.49
N LEU A 260 14.00 4.15 16.09
CA LEU A 260 13.50 5.46 16.50
C LEU A 260 13.22 5.51 18.02
N ILE A 261 12.63 4.47 18.59
CA ILE A 261 12.37 4.46 20.05
C ILE A 261 13.67 4.32 20.82
N GLY A 262 14.63 3.54 20.36
CA GLY A 262 15.97 3.49 20.95
C GLY A 262 16.73 4.82 20.86
N LEU A 263 16.46 5.64 19.83
CA LEU A 263 17.01 6.98 19.65
C LEU A 263 16.31 8.01 20.55
N LEU A 264 14.97 8.03 20.53
CA LEU A 264 14.16 9.07 21.15
C LEU A 264 13.88 8.85 22.66
N TYR A 265 14.09 7.62 23.16
CA TYR A 265 13.92 7.24 24.56
C TYR A 265 15.18 6.56 25.11
N PRO A 266 16.32 7.27 25.12
CA PRO A 266 17.62 6.67 25.46
C PRO A 266 17.76 6.25 26.93
N PHE A 267 16.80 6.59 27.77
CA PHE A 267 16.71 6.21 29.19
C PHE A 267 16.04 4.84 29.42
N PHE A 268 15.50 4.18 28.40
CA PHE A 268 15.09 2.78 28.54
C PHE A 268 16.31 1.86 28.56
N ASP A 269 16.29 0.84 29.39
CA ASP A 269 17.44 -0.07 29.56
C ASP A 269 17.88 -0.71 28.22
N GLU A 270 16.94 -1.04 27.34
CA GLU A 270 17.17 -1.70 26.06
C GLU A 270 17.44 -0.72 24.91
N SER A 271 17.35 0.58 25.11
CA SER A 271 17.39 1.60 24.04
C SER A 271 18.61 1.50 23.14
N ARG A 272 19.80 1.26 23.75
CA ARG A 272 21.04 1.13 22.99
C ARG A 272 21.01 -0.09 22.08
N GLU A 273 20.46 -1.19 22.55
CA GLU A 273 20.30 -2.41 21.78
C GLU A 273 19.26 -2.24 20.67
N TRP A 274 18.10 -1.68 21.00
CA TRP A 274 17.03 -1.40 20.02
C TRP A 274 17.51 -0.47 18.91
N LYS A 275 18.21 0.63 19.25
CA LYS A 275 18.77 1.56 18.25
C LYS A 275 19.75 0.84 17.34
N ARG A 276 20.72 0.11 17.87
CA ARG A 276 21.75 -0.60 17.08
C ARG A 276 21.14 -1.67 16.18
N ASN A 277 20.30 -2.53 16.73
CA ASN A 277 19.69 -3.64 15.99
C ASN A 277 18.65 -3.13 15.01
N GLY A 278 17.83 -2.16 15.42
CA GLY A 278 16.83 -1.51 14.57
C GLY A 278 17.45 -0.87 13.34
N LYS A 279 18.55 -0.10 13.52
CA LYS A 279 19.30 0.51 12.41
C LYS A 279 19.78 -0.54 11.43
N LYS A 280 20.57 -1.52 11.90
CA LYS A 280 21.12 -2.59 11.07
C LYS A 280 20.02 -3.33 10.29
N TRP A 281 18.94 -3.68 10.97
CA TRP A 281 17.88 -4.46 10.34
C TRP A 281 17.03 -3.65 9.37
N PHE A 282 16.84 -2.35 9.62
CA PHE A 282 16.15 -1.47 8.69
C PHE A 282 16.97 -1.29 7.40
N GLU A 283 18.28 -1.07 7.50
CA GLU A 283 19.19 -1.02 6.35
C GLU A 283 19.15 -2.31 5.53
N GLU A 284 19.22 -3.48 6.19
CA GLU A 284 19.07 -4.79 5.54
C GLU A 284 17.72 -4.97 4.83
N GLU A 285 16.62 -4.54 5.46
CA GLU A 285 15.29 -4.67 4.87
C GLU A 285 15.05 -3.66 3.75
N ILE A 286 15.56 -2.44 3.82
CA ILE A 286 15.52 -1.48 2.71
C ILE A 286 16.27 -2.04 1.49
N ALA A 287 17.49 -2.54 1.69
CA ALA A 287 18.28 -3.15 0.62
C ALA A 287 17.58 -4.37 -0.03
N TYR A 288 16.83 -5.13 0.76
CA TYR A 288 16.12 -6.31 0.27
C TYR A 288 14.78 -6.00 -0.38
N GLN A 289 14.01 -5.07 0.19
CA GLN A 289 12.60 -4.85 -0.18
C GLN A 289 12.42 -3.82 -1.30
N ILE A 290 13.34 -2.86 -1.42
CA ILE A 290 13.36 -1.92 -2.54
C ILE A 290 14.44 -2.40 -3.50
N TYR A 291 14.03 -2.74 -4.72
CA TYR A 291 14.95 -3.24 -5.76
C TYR A 291 15.89 -2.14 -6.28
N ASP A 292 16.91 -2.53 -7.04
CA ASP A 292 17.94 -1.61 -7.57
C ASP A 292 17.38 -0.54 -8.51
N ASP A 293 16.20 -0.73 -9.06
CA ASP A 293 15.48 0.24 -9.88
C ASP A 293 14.49 1.11 -9.09
N GLY A 294 14.45 0.98 -7.77
CA GLY A 294 13.60 1.75 -6.87
C GLY A 294 12.19 1.21 -6.68
N THR A 295 11.84 0.10 -7.31
CA THR A 295 10.52 -0.52 -7.16
C THR A 295 10.43 -1.38 -5.90
N PHE A 296 9.22 -1.57 -5.38
CA PHE A 296 8.99 -2.23 -4.09
C PHE A 296 8.43 -3.65 -4.24
N LEU A 297 8.96 -4.58 -3.47
CA LEU A 297 8.67 -6.02 -3.57
C LEU A 297 7.21 -6.44 -3.35
N GLN A 298 6.35 -5.56 -2.79
CA GLN A 298 4.93 -5.86 -2.62
C GLN A 298 4.08 -5.54 -3.85
N PHE A 299 4.66 -4.99 -4.92
CA PHE A 299 3.96 -4.68 -6.17
C PHE A 299 2.66 -3.88 -5.95
N SER A 300 2.75 -2.81 -5.14
CA SER A 300 1.60 -1.99 -4.74
C SER A 300 2.02 -0.54 -4.59
N MET A 301 1.28 0.36 -5.21
CA MET A 301 1.50 1.81 -5.09
C MET A 301 1.22 2.27 -3.65
N ASN A 302 0.15 1.77 -3.01
CA ASN A 302 -0.19 2.15 -1.64
C ASN A 302 0.87 1.70 -0.63
N TYR A 303 1.33 0.45 -0.71
CA TYR A 303 2.39 -0.02 0.20
C TYR A 303 3.73 0.65 -0.06
N HIS A 304 4.00 1.07 -1.30
CA HIS A 304 5.20 1.85 -1.58
C HIS A 304 5.12 3.25 -0.95
N ARG A 305 3.93 3.90 -0.95
CA ARG A 305 3.71 5.18 -0.26
C ARG A 305 4.02 5.10 1.23
N VAL A 306 3.54 4.07 1.93
CA VAL A 306 3.83 3.96 3.38
C VAL A 306 5.32 3.72 3.65
N VAL A 307 6.04 3.07 2.73
CA VAL A 307 7.51 2.98 2.82
C VAL A 307 8.17 4.34 2.61
N VAL A 308 7.67 5.16 1.69
CA VAL A 308 8.12 6.56 1.52
C VAL A 308 7.95 7.35 2.81
N GLN A 309 6.81 7.23 3.51
CA GLN A 309 6.60 7.89 4.80
C GLN A 309 7.61 7.41 5.87
N LEU A 310 7.88 6.10 5.93
CA LEU A 310 8.88 5.55 6.84
C LEU A 310 10.30 6.05 6.52
N LEU A 311 10.68 6.12 5.24
CA LEU A 311 11.97 6.65 4.79
C LEU A 311 12.13 8.13 5.16
N THR A 312 11.09 8.94 4.96
CA THR A 312 11.11 10.37 5.32
C THR A 312 11.31 10.55 6.83
N TRP A 313 10.59 9.81 7.66
CA TRP A 313 10.78 9.82 9.12
C TRP A 313 12.17 9.35 9.53
N ALA A 314 12.63 8.25 8.94
CA ALA A 314 13.94 7.67 9.22
C ALA A 314 15.07 8.67 8.95
N ILE A 315 15.08 9.29 7.76
CA ILE A 315 16.14 10.19 7.33
C ILE A 315 16.09 11.49 8.15
N GLN A 316 14.90 12.08 8.34
CA GLN A 316 14.77 13.37 9.03
C GLN A 316 15.12 13.26 10.52
N LEU A 317 14.64 12.23 11.22
CA LEU A 317 14.94 12.06 12.65
C LEU A 317 16.41 11.67 12.90
N ALA A 318 17.01 10.90 12.00
CA ALA A 318 18.44 10.62 12.05
C ALA A 318 19.23 11.94 11.88
N HIS A 319 18.90 12.74 10.86
CA HIS A 319 19.55 14.03 10.60
C HIS A 319 19.48 14.98 11.82
N PHE A 320 18.29 15.15 12.41
CA PHE A 320 18.13 15.99 13.60
C PHE A 320 18.94 15.55 14.82
N ASN A 321 19.24 14.26 14.93
CA ASN A 321 19.99 13.68 16.05
C ASN A 321 21.45 13.34 15.67
N TYR A 322 21.99 13.94 14.59
CA TYR A 322 23.38 13.76 14.12
C TYR A 322 23.73 12.31 13.81
N GLU A 323 22.74 11.54 13.37
CA GLU A 323 22.88 10.15 12.91
C GLU A 323 22.79 10.12 11.36
N SER A 324 23.33 9.08 10.77
CA SER A 324 23.24 8.82 9.32
C SER A 324 22.91 7.35 9.06
N TRP A 325 22.32 7.08 7.91
CA TRP A 325 22.07 5.75 7.43
C TRP A 325 23.21 5.27 6.50
N ASP A 326 23.27 3.97 6.23
CA ASP A 326 24.07 3.44 5.13
C ASP A 326 23.58 4.04 3.80
N GLU A 327 24.50 4.25 2.83
CA GLU A 327 24.17 4.88 1.53
C GLU A 327 23.08 4.12 0.76
N VAL A 328 22.94 2.83 0.99
CA VAL A 328 21.86 2.04 0.38
C VAL A 328 20.47 2.60 0.71
N VAL A 329 20.25 3.14 1.90
CA VAL A 329 18.95 3.73 2.29
C VAL A 329 18.66 4.97 1.45
N TYR A 330 19.64 5.85 1.29
CA TYR A 330 19.50 7.06 0.48
C TYR A 330 19.35 6.74 -1.01
N ASP A 331 20.14 5.81 -1.55
CA ASP A 331 20.03 5.35 -2.94
C ASP A 331 18.65 4.79 -3.25
N ARG A 332 18.14 3.88 -2.40
CA ARG A 332 16.82 3.29 -2.58
C ARG A 332 15.70 4.30 -2.42
N ALA A 333 15.84 5.27 -1.52
CA ALA A 333 14.88 6.35 -1.33
C ALA A 333 14.79 7.25 -2.58
N ARG A 334 15.94 7.69 -3.16
CA ARG A 334 15.96 8.48 -4.40
C ARG A 334 15.34 7.74 -5.58
N LYS A 335 15.66 6.46 -5.73
CA LYS A 335 15.11 5.62 -6.80
C LYS A 335 13.61 5.35 -6.63
N SER A 336 13.14 5.13 -5.40
CA SER A 336 11.70 5.03 -5.09
C SER A 336 10.96 6.32 -5.43
N LEU A 337 11.52 7.47 -5.05
CA LEU A 337 10.97 8.78 -5.40
C LEU A 337 10.82 8.92 -6.93
N LYS A 338 11.88 8.63 -7.67
CA LYS A 338 11.88 8.69 -9.14
C LYS A 338 10.84 7.76 -9.76
N PHE A 339 10.74 6.51 -9.29
CA PHE A 339 9.74 5.55 -9.78
C PHE A 339 8.31 6.06 -9.57
N LEU A 340 7.98 6.48 -8.35
CA LEU A 340 6.63 6.95 -8.04
C LEU A 340 6.27 8.24 -8.77
N GLN A 341 7.19 9.20 -8.86
CA GLN A 341 7.01 10.42 -9.67
C GLN A 341 6.80 10.09 -11.16
N THR A 342 7.50 9.07 -11.69
CA THR A 342 7.31 8.63 -13.06
C THR A 342 5.89 8.10 -13.32
N CYS A 343 5.29 7.42 -12.34
CA CYS A 343 3.94 6.87 -12.43
C CYS A 343 2.84 7.89 -12.08
N GLN A 344 3.19 9.05 -11.53
CA GLN A 344 2.23 10.01 -10.99
C GLN A 344 1.60 10.86 -12.10
N ASP A 345 0.26 10.98 -12.09
CA ASP A 345 -0.44 12.00 -12.85
C ASP A 345 -0.18 13.38 -12.27
N THR A 346 0.25 14.32 -13.11
CA THR A 346 0.67 15.67 -12.67
C THR A 346 -0.49 16.56 -12.26
N LYS A 347 -1.69 16.35 -12.81
CA LYS A 347 -2.87 17.16 -12.55
C LYS A 347 -3.50 16.80 -11.19
N THR A 348 -3.69 15.53 -10.94
CA THR A 348 -4.36 15.03 -9.73
C THR A 348 -3.39 14.70 -8.60
N GLY A 349 -2.13 14.39 -8.91
CA GLY A 349 -1.17 13.85 -7.96
C GLY A 349 -1.36 12.35 -7.68
N TRP A 350 -2.29 11.69 -8.37
CA TRP A 350 -2.63 10.30 -8.17
C TRP A 350 -1.69 9.36 -8.91
N LEU A 351 -1.62 8.12 -8.46
CA LEU A 351 -0.96 7.02 -9.14
C LEU A 351 -1.98 5.98 -9.58
N PRO A 352 -1.64 5.07 -10.51
CA PRO A 352 -2.47 3.90 -10.80
C PRO A 352 -2.94 3.22 -9.51
N ASN A 353 -4.22 2.83 -9.43
CA ASN A 353 -4.76 2.07 -8.28
C ASN A 353 -4.29 0.61 -8.34
N TYR A 354 -3.00 0.44 -8.52
CA TYR A 354 -2.37 -0.81 -8.82
C TYR A 354 -1.83 -1.50 -7.57
N GLY A 355 -2.09 -2.80 -7.48
CA GLY A 355 -1.66 -3.64 -6.38
C GLY A 355 -2.60 -3.57 -5.18
N ASN A 356 -2.19 -4.23 -4.10
CA ASN A 356 -2.99 -4.25 -2.89
C ASN A 356 -3.06 -2.88 -2.21
N ASN A 357 -4.26 -2.47 -1.86
CA ASN A 357 -4.54 -1.24 -1.12
C ASN A 357 -5.37 -1.59 0.12
N ASP A 358 -4.87 -1.28 1.30
CA ASP A 358 -5.56 -1.50 2.58
C ASP A 358 -5.92 -0.19 3.29
N GLY A 359 -5.95 0.90 2.55
CA GLY A 359 -6.26 2.23 3.07
C GLY A 359 -5.15 2.81 3.96
N ALA A 360 -3.96 2.18 4.01
CA ALA A 360 -2.89 2.64 4.88
C ALA A 360 -2.33 3.99 4.43
N LEU A 361 -2.37 4.93 5.36
CA LEU A 361 -1.66 6.19 5.38
C LEU A 361 -1.20 6.38 6.82
N PHE A 362 0.11 6.16 7.09
CA PHE A 362 0.59 6.02 8.46
C PHE A 362 0.62 7.33 9.23
N PHE A 363 0.92 8.43 8.53
CA PHE A 363 1.08 9.75 9.11
C PHE A 363 0.30 10.77 8.27
N PRO A 364 -1.04 10.90 8.46
CA PRO A 364 -1.89 11.79 7.68
C PRO A 364 -1.75 13.25 8.17
N LEU A 365 -0.81 13.98 7.61
CA LEU A 365 -0.46 15.34 8.00
C LEU A 365 -1.02 16.43 7.06
N THR A 366 -2.00 16.08 6.21
CA THR A 366 -2.64 17.03 5.27
C THR A 366 -4.13 16.72 5.09
N ASP A 367 -4.86 17.64 4.46
CA ASP A 367 -6.24 17.42 4.00
C ASP A 367 -6.31 16.99 2.52
N CYS A 368 -5.17 16.64 1.92
CA CYS A 368 -5.15 16.11 0.56
C CYS A 368 -5.97 14.81 0.46
N HIS A 369 -6.59 14.62 -0.71
CA HIS A 369 -7.30 13.38 -0.99
C HIS A 369 -6.38 12.16 -0.79
N PHE A 370 -6.92 11.04 -0.30
CA PHE A 370 -6.16 9.83 -0.03
C PHE A 370 -5.33 9.33 -1.24
N ARG A 371 -5.85 9.52 -2.47
CA ARG A 371 -5.15 9.14 -3.70
C ARG A 371 -4.09 10.15 -4.15
N ASP A 372 -3.97 11.32 -3.51
CA ASP A 372 -2.93 12.31 -3.79
C ASP A 372 -1.63 11.96 -3.08
N TYR A 373 -0.59 11.65 -3.84
CA TYR A 373 0.73 11.26 -3.33
C TYR A 373 1.71 12.44 -3.21
N ARG A 374 1.32 13.63 -3.66
CA ARG A 374 2.20 14.81 -3.61
C ARG A 374 2.75 15.12 -2.23
N PRO A 375 1.97 15.01 -1.12
CA PRO A 375 2.50 15.27 0.20
C PRO A 375 3.72 14.41 0.54
N GLN A 376 3.60 13.10 0.38
CA GLN A 376 4.65 12.15 0.75
C GLN A 376 5.87 12.24 -0.18
N LEU A 377 5.64 12.44 -1.48
CA LEU A 377 6.73 12.54 -2.46
C LEU A 377 7.47 13.87 -2.33
N MET A 378 6.77 14.98 -2.02
CA MET A 378 7.41 16.27 -1.71
C MET A 378 8.25 16.17 -0.44
N ALA A 379 7.72 15.59 0.63
CA ALA A 379 8.45 15.44 1.88
C ALA A 379 9.71 14.57 1.70
N LEU A 380 9.61 13.46 0.96
CA LEU A 380 10.77 12.63 0.66
C LEU A 380 11.79 13.35 -0.22
N ALA A 381 11.35 14.06 -1.27
CA ALA A 381 12.25 14.85 -2.12
C ALA A 381 13.00 15.90 -1.28
N THR A 382 12.26 16.63 -0.42
CA THR A 382 12.85 17.69 0.42
C THR A 382 13.90 17.14 1.39
N VAL A 383 13.63 16.04 2.07
CA VAL A 383 14.58 15.46 3.04
C VAL A 383 15.83 14.88 2.36
N LEU A 384 15.70 14.47 1.09
CA LEU A 384 16.82 13.99 0.26
C LEU A 384 17.61 15.13 -0.41
N GLY A 385 17.13 16.37 -0.34
CA GLY A 385 17.70 17.49 -1.10
C GLY A 385 17.47 17.37 -2.62
N GLU A 386 16.49 16.59 -3.04
CA GLU A 386 16.14 16.37 -4.44
C GLU A 386 15.17 17.46 -4.94
N LYS A 387 15.26 17.79 -6.22
CA LYS A 387 14.32 18.71 -6.86
C LYS A 387 12.96 18.05 -7.06
N HIS A 388 11.90 18.84 -6.97
CA HIS A 388 10.55 18.41 -7.29
C HIS A 388 9.77 19.51 -8.03
N ASN A 389 8.80 19.10 -8.87
CA ASN A 389 8.03 20.01 -9.71
C ASN A 389 6.65 20.32 -9.12
N TYR A 390 6.47 20.18 -7.81
CA TYR A 390 5.20 20.48 -7.17
C TYR A 390 5.06 21.97 -6.89
N ASN A 391 4.01 22.58 -7.43
CA ASN A 391 3.63 23.96 -7.16
C ASN A 391 3.27 24.19 -5.69
N ASN A 392 2.96 25.42 -5.34
CA ASN A 392 2.45 25.77 -4.04
C ASN A 392 1.04 25.18 -3.84
N GLY A 393 0.83 24.41 -2.76
CA GLY A 393 -0.45 23.75 -2.47
C GLY A 393 -0.51 23.14 -1.06
N GLN A 394 -1.67 22.64 -0.71
CA GLN A 394 -1.93 22.04 0.62
C GLN A 394 -1.03 20.82 0.93
N TRP A 395 -0.46 20.16 -0.06
CA TRP A 395 0.49 19.05 0.11
C TRP A 395 1.79 19.42 0.80
N LYS A 396 2.16 20.73 0.89
CA LYS A 396 3.30 21.19 1.64
C LYS A 396 3.19 20.99 3.15
N GLU A 397 2.00 20.91 3.66
CA GLU A 397 1.74 20.83 5.09
C GLU A 397 2.48 19.66 5.73
N GLU A 398 2.52 18.47 5.08
CA GLU A 398 3.27 17.31 5.57
C GLU A 398 4.75 17.62 5.78
N SER A 399 5.39 18.28 4.83
CA SER A 399 6.80 18.67 4.94
C SER A 399 7.03 19.61 6.11
N ILE A 400 6.16 20.58 6.33
CA ILE A 400 6.27 21.55 7.42
C ILE A 400 6.14 20.86 8.79
N TRP A 401 5.17 19.95 8.94
CA TRP A 401 5.02 19.14 10.15
C TRP A 401 6.24 18.28 10.46
N LEU A 402 6.99 17.88 9.45
CA LEU A 402 8.23 17.12 9.59
C LEU A 402 9.47 18.01 9.75
N GLY A 403 9.31 19.33 9.94
CA GLY A 403 10.41 20.27 10.09
C GLY A 403 11.23 20.46 8.83
N LEU A 404 10.64 20.18 7.67
CA LEU A 404 11.25 20.34 6.37
C LEU A 404 10.81 21.68 5.76
N ASN A 405 11.73 22.35 5.04
CA ASN A 405 11.41 23.54 4.26
C ASN A 405 11.42 23.20 2.75
N PRO A 406 10.25 22.92 2.16
CA PRO A 406 10.16 22.64 0.75
C PRO A 406 10.43 23.93 -0.06
N ASN A 407 11.69 24.18 -0.40
CA ASN A 407 12.05 25.22 -1.33
C ASN A 407 11.52 24.86 -2.71
N ILE A 408 10.50 25.60 -3.15
CA ILE A 408 9.95 25.45 -4.50
C ILE A 408 10.91 26.11 -5.45
N THR A 409 11.70 25.32 -6.14
CA THR A 409 12.31 25.79 -7.37
C THR A 409 11.22 25.76 -8.43
N GLU A 410 10.69 26.93 -8.80
CA GLU A 410 9.88 27.07 -10.01
C GLU A 410 10.78 26.83 -11.24
N GLU A 411 11.21 25.61 -11.45
CA GLU A 411 11.54 25.20 -12.80
C GLU A 411 10.18 25.00 -13.49
N LYS A 412 9.80 25.93 -14.35
CA LYS A 412 8.79 25.70 -15.38
C LYS A 412 9.33 24.59 -16.27
N THR A 413 9.15 23.34 -15.85
CA THR A 413 9.24 22.24 -16.80
C THR A 413 8.07 22.45 -17.74
N SER A 414 8.35 22.77 -18.99
CA SER A 414 7.43 22.53 -20.09
C SER A 414 6.84 21.11 -19.91
N PRO A 415 5.56 20.87 -20.27
CA PRO A 415 5.00 19.52 -20.26
C PRO A 415 6.05 18.61 -20.88
N GLU A 416 6.55 17.65 -20.06
CA GLU A 416 7.74 16.90 -20.47
C GLU A 416 7.46 16.23 -21.80
N ASP A 417 8.26 16.61 -22.79
CA ASP A 417 8.33 15.93 -24.05
C ASP A 417 8.42 14.44 -23.78
N PHE A 418 7.78 13.70 -24.63
CA PHE A 418 7.72 12.26 -24.72
C PHE A 418 8.92 11.51 -24.08
N LYS A 419 8.65 10.73 -23.00
CA LYS A 419 9.67 9.95 -22.26
C LYS A 419 9.22 8.54 -21.98
N ILE A 420 10.12 7.58 -22.15
CA ILE A 420 9.93 6.16 -21.81
C ILE A 420 10.80 5.78 -20.62
N PHE A 421 10.24 4.93 -19.76
CA PHE A 421 10.92 4.43 -18.56
C PHE A 421 10.71 2.93 -18.45
N ALA A 422 11.74 2.23 -17.97
CA ALA A 422 11.69 0.82 -17.66
C ALA A 422 12.24 0.55 -16.27
N PHE A 423 11.50 -0.23 -15.49
CA PHE A 423 11.85 -0.71 -14.16
C PHE A 423 11.79 -2.24 -14.16
N PRO A 424 12.83 -2.90 -14.71
CA PRO A 424 12.77 -4.31 -15.06
C PRO A 424 12.74 -5.25 -13.86
N ASN A 425 13.24 -4.84 -12.68
CA ASN A 425 13.29 -5.69 -11.50
C ASN A 425 11.88 -6.09 -11.00
N SER A 426 10.93 -5.16 -11.05
CA SER A 426 9.52 -5.47 -10.82
C SER A 426 8.72 -5.60 -12.13
N GLY A 427 9.30 -5.24 -13.27
CA GLY A 427 8.66 -5.31 -14.57
C GLY A 427 7.61 -4.21 -14.78
N TYR A 428 7.92 -2.98 -14.43
CA TYR A 428 7.08 -1.83 -14.75
C TYR A 428 7.68 -1.05 -15.92
N TYR A 429 6.79 -0.65 -16.83
CA TYR A 429 7.13 0.07 -18.04
C TYR A 429 6.18 1.25 -18.19
N VAL A 430 6.72 2.47 -18.24
CA VAL A 430 5.92 3.69 -18.25
C VAL A 430 6.29 4.56 -19.44
N LEU A 431 5.29 4.98 -20.18
CA LEU A 431 5.41 6.00 -21.22
C LEU A 431 4.67 7.25 -20.72
N ARG A 432 5.36 8.37 -20.77
CA ARG A 432 4.77 9.71 -20.59
C ARG A 432 4.76 10.42 -21.93
N ASP A 433 3.62 10.97 -22.30
CA ASP A 433 3.43 11.72 -23.55
C ASP A 433 2.51 12.91 -23.24
N GLN A 434 3.09 14.06 -22.91
CA GLN A 434 2.36 15.22 -22.40
C GLN A 434 1.51 14.87 -21.14
N ASN A 435 0.19 15.00 -21.22
CA ASN A 435 -0.76 14.67 -20.16
C ASN A 435 -1.25 13.21 -20.20
N ILE A 436 -0.54 12.35 -20.94
CA ILE A 436 -0.89 10.93 -21.10
C ILE A 436 0.14 10.07 -20.37
N ILE A 437 -0.35 9.08 -19.61
CA ILE A 437 0.49 8.05 -19.01
C ILE A 437 -0.01 6.70 -19.52
N THR A 438 0.89 5.91 -20.06
CA THR A 438 0.65 4.49 -20.39
C THR A 438 1.54 3.66 -19.49
N PHE A 439 0.93 2.95 -18.54
CA PHE A 439 1.61 2.12 -17.56
C PHE A 439 1.37 0.64 -17.88
N LEU A 440 2.43 -0.15 -17.89
CA LEU A 440 2.37 -1.59 -18.15
C LEU A 440 3.09 -2.37 -17.06
N ARG A 441 2.57 -3.55 -16.79
CA ARG A 441 3.17 -4.54 -15.90
C ARG A 441 3.59 -5.77 -16.67
N CYS A 442 4.90 -6.06 -16.76
CA CYS A 442 5.43 -7.29 -17.36
C CYS A 442 6.69 -7.74 -16.61
N GLY A 443 6.56 -8.69 -15.71
CA GLY A 443 7.71 -9.10 -14.88
C GLY A 443 7.60 -10.49 -14.30
N SER A 444 8.75 -11.06 -13.97
CA SER A 444 8.87 -12.31 -13.21
C SER A 444 8.83 -12.03 -11.71
N TYR A 445 8.36 -13.00 -10.94
CA TYR A 445 8.27 -12.86 -9.50
C TYR A 445 9.47 -13.52 -8.79
N GLN A 446 10.29 -12.70 -8.16
CA GLN A 446 11.34 -13.15 -7.23
C GLN A 446 10.76 -13.32 -5.82
N ASN A 447 9.85 -12.44 -5.43
CA ASN A 447 9.11 -12.45 -4.18
C ASN A 447 7.64 -12.82 -4.41
N ARG A 448 6.91 -13.02 -3.32
CA ARG A 448 5.52 -13.50 -3.34
C ARG A 448 4.60 -12.57 -4.14
N PRO A 449 3.93 -13.08 -5.22
CA PRO A 449 2.91 -12.33 -5.93
C PRO A 449 1.71 -12.02 -5.03
N PHE A 450 1.00 -10.94 -5.33
CA PHE A 450 -0.26 -10.59 -4.69
C PHE A 450 -1.44 -10.66 -5.64
N GLN A 451 -1.19 -10.52 -6.95
CA GLN A 451 -2.19 -10.53 -8.01
C GLN A 451 -1.70 -11.34 -9.21
N SER A 452 -2.60 -11.66 -10.13
CA SER A 452 -2.32 -12.41 -11.36
C SER A 452 -2.56 -11.50 -12.57
N ASP A 453 -1.64 -10.59 -12.82
CA ASP A 453 -1.83 -9.32 -13.54
C ASP A 453 -0.77 -9.02 -14.63
N ASN A 454 0.04 -9.99 -15.02
CA ASN A 454 1.06 -9.73 -16.05
C ASN A 454 0.45 -9.26 -17.37
N LEU A 455 1.15 -8.33 -18.01
CA LEU A 455 0.73 -7.57 -19.18
C LEU A 455 -0.54 -6.74 -18.95
N HIS A 456 -0.81 -6.36 -17.67
CA HIS A 456 -1.79 -5.33 -17.37
C HIS A 456 -1.40 -4.01 -18.02
N LEU A 457 -2.37 -3.32 -18.58
CA LEU A 457 -2.25 -1.98 -19.18
C LEU A 457 -3.17 -1.01 -18.44
N ASP A 458 -2.60 0.07 -17.91
CA ASP A 458 -3.31 1.18 -17.28
C ASP A 458 -3.05 2.46 -18.08
N VAL A 459 -4.08 3.25 -18.36
CA VAL A 459 -3.95 4.45 -19.20
C VAL A 459 -4.61 5.65 -18.53
N TRP A 460 -3.85 6.75 -18.47
CA TRP A 460 -4.32 8.05 -17.99
C TRP A 460 -4.29 9.06 -19.11
N VAL A 461 -5.31 9.91 -19.17
CA VAL A 461 -5.42 11.03 -20.10
C VAL A 461 -5.99 12.24 -19.35
N ASP A 462 -5.25 13.34 -19.34
CA ASP A 462 -5.67 14.62 -18.73
C ASP A 462 -6.17 14.53 -17.27
N GLY A 463 -5.56 13.66 -16.45
CA GLY A 463 -5.92 13.45 -15.04
C GLY A 463 -6.97 12.36 -14.82
N GLU A 464 -7.51 11.76 -15.87
CA GLU A 464 -8.47 10.67 -15.75
C GLU A 464 -7.83 9.31 -16.09
N ASN A 465 -8.06 8.31 -15.26
CA ASN A 465 -7.61 6.94 -15.46
C ASN A 465 -8.60 6.19 -16.36
N ILE A 466 -8.48 6.37 -17.67
CA ILE A 466 -9.44 5.88 -18.68
C ILE A 466 -9.52 4.36 -18.82
N LEU A 467 -8.40 3.66 -18.60
CA LEU A 467 -8.32 2.20 -18.45
C LEU A 467 -7.63 1.90 -17.15
N ARG A 468 -8.34 1.34 -16.19
CA ARG A 468 -7.89 1.25 -14.79
C ARG A 468 -7.84 -0.20 -14.29
N ASP A 469 -7.04 -0.43 -13.25
CA ASP A 469 -7.13 -1.66 -12.45
C ASP A 469 -8.45 -1.69 -11.67
N ALA A 470 -9.01 -2.85 -11.42
CA ALA A 470 -10.25 -2.96 -10.63
C ALA A 470 -10.05 -2.66 -9.14
N GLY A 471 -8.80 -2.56 -8.67
CA GLY A 471 -8.45 -2.36 -7.27
C GLY A 471 -8.40 -3.64 -6.46
N SER A 472 -8.46 -3.56 -5.13
CA SER A 472 -8.22 -4.72 -4.25
C SER A 472 -9.30 -5.03 -3.21
N TYR A 473 -10.20 -4.11 -2.92
CA TYR A 473 -11.32 -4.21 -1.97
C TYR A 473 -10.87 -4.56 -0.53
N GLN A 474 -11.09 -5.80 -0.08
CA GLN A 474 -10.76 -6.27 1.27
C GLN A 474 -9.95 -7.57 1.24
N TYR A 475 -9.06 -7.75 2.22
CA TYR A 475 -8.26 -8.99 2.32
C TYR A 475 -8.99 -10.11 3.04
N ASN A 476 -9.75 -9.73 4.07
CA ASN A 476 -10.48 -10.65 4.94
C ASN A 476 -11.99 -10.43 4.73
N THR A 477 -12.50 -10.99 3.66
CA THR A 477 -13.91 -10.94 3.25
C THR A 477 -14.28 -12.26 2.58
N ASP A 478 -15.51 -12.38 2.10
CA ASP A 478 -15.98 -13.54 1.36
C ASP A 478 -15.01 -13.95 0.25
N GLN A 479 -14.82 -15.25 0.07
CA GLN A 479 -13.90 -15.77 -0.93
C GLN A 479 -14.25 -15.32 -2.36
N LYS A 480 -15.53 -15.02 -2.63
CA LYS A 480 -15.98 -14.45 -3.90
C LYS A 480 -15.23 -13.16 -4.21
N TRP A 481 -15.15 -12.23 -3.24
CA TRP A 481 -14.56 -10.91 -3.44
C TRP A 481 -13.03 -10.95 -3.42
N THR A 482 -12.44 -11.71 -2.48
CA THR A 482 -10.98 -11.90 -2.48
C THR A 482 -10.50 -12.58 -3.76
N ASN A 483 -11.31 -13.48 -4.34
CA ASN A 483 -11.01 -14.06 -5.64
C ASN A 483 -11.20 -13.06 -6.77
N TYR A 484 -12.29 -12.28 -6.79
CA TYR A 484 -12.54 -11.32 -7.86
C TYR A 484 -11.37 -10.37 -8.03
N PHE A 485 -11.02 -9.59 -7.00
CA PHE A 485 -10.04 -8.50 -7.09
C PHE A 485 -8.57 -8.93 -7.22
N SER A 486 -8.24 -10.20 -7.02
CA SER A 486 -6.85 -10.69 -7.12
C SER A 486 -6.57 -11.51 -8.39
N ARG A 487 -7.62 -11.94 -9.10
CA ARG A 487 -7.51 -12.82 -10.26
C ARG A 487 -7.32 -12.04 -11.56
N THR A 488 -6.85 -12.73 -12.60
CA THR A 488 -6.58 -12.16 -13.92
C THR A 488 -7.77 -11.39 -14.51
N ALA A 489 -9.00 -11.79 -14.18
CA ALA A 489 -10.22 -11.16 -14.68
C ALA A 489 -10.45 -9.71 -14.18
N SER A 490 -9.70 -9.22 -13.19
CA SER A 490 -9.79 -7.86 -12.65
C SER A 490 -8.72 -6.92 -13.19
N HIS A 491 -7.96 -7.36 -14.18
CA HIS A 491 -6.88 -6.59 -14.77
C HIS A 491 -7.06 -6.45 -16.28
N ASN A 492 -6.50 -5.40 -16.88
CA ASN A 492 -6.53 -5.15 -18.31
C ASN A 492 -5.51 -6.03 -19.04
N THR A 493 -5.78 -7.33 -19.12
CA THR A 493 -4.89 -8.35 -19.67
C THR A 493 -5.69 -9.50 -20.29
N VAL A 494 -5.01 -10.61 -20.60
CA VAL A 494 -5.64 -11.80 -21.20
C VAL A 494 -5.83 -12.90 -20.16
N MET A 495 -7.02 -13.51 -20.18
CA MET A 495 -7.38 -14.73 -19.45
C MET A 495 -7.72 -15.86 -20.44
N LEU A 496 -7.39 -17.11 -20.12
CA LEU A 496 -7.68 -18.30 -20.96
C LEU A 496 -8.80 -19.15 -20.35
N GLY A 497 -9.99 -19.12 -20.96
CA GLY A 497 -11.19 -19.67 -20.35
C GLY A 497 -11.41 -19.04 -18.95
N ASN A 498 -11.57 -19.86 -17.92
CA ASN A 498 -11.68 -19.41 -16.52
C ASN A 498 -10.35 -19.61 -15.73
N ASN A 499 -9.22 -19.61 -16.42
CA ASN A 499 -7.93 -19.87 -15.77
C ASN A 499 -7.10 -18.60 -15.67
N ASP A 500 -6.59 -18.35 -14.48
CA ASP A 500 -5.66 -17.27 -14.19
C ASP A 500 -4.26 -17.61 -14.74
N GLN A 501 -3.44 -16.59 -14.87
CA GLN A 501 -2.03 -16.71 -15.28
C GLN A 501 -1.22 -17.54 -14.28
N MET A 502 -1.56 -17.44 -12.98
CA MET A 502 -1.00 -18.23 -11.87
C MET A 502 -2.15 -18.85 -11.05
N ARG A 503 -1.87 -19.92 -10.32
CA ARG A 503 -2.86 -20.59 -9.47
C ARG A 503 -2.90 -20.00 -8.08
N ARG A 504 -4.07 -19.51 -7.65
CA ARG A 504 -4.28 -19.00 -6.30
C ARG A 504 -4.46 -20.12 -5.29
N GLY A 505 -3.77 -20.03 -4.16
CA GLY A 505 -3.93 -20.87 -2.98
C GLY A 505 -4.82 -20.22 -1.91
N LYS A 506 -4.68 -20.68 -0.66
CA LYS A 506 -5.38 -20.08 0.49
C LYS A 506 -4.73 -18.75 0.90
N ARG A 507 -5.54 -17.79 1.33
CA ARG A 507 -5.10 -16.45 1.75
C ARG A 507 -4.26 -15.76 0.66
N PHE A 508 -3.00 -15.42 0.96
CA PHE A 508 -2.06 -14.72 0.08
C PHE A 508 -1.07 -15.68 -0.62
N ILE A 509 -1.35 -16.98 -0.68
CA ILE A 509 -0.45 -17.95 -1.31
C ILE A 509 -0.80 -18.05 -2.79
N TRP A 510 0.23 -17.99 -3.63
CA TRP A 510 0.17 -18.26 -5.05
C TRP A 510 1.09 -19.42 -5.40
N TYR A 511 0.68 -20.25 -6.33
CA TYR A 511 1.44 -21.32 -6.94
C TYR A 511 1.69 -21.03 -8.41
N ASP A 512 2.59 -21.77 -9.02
CA ASP A 512 2.89 -21.65 -10.45
C ASP A 512 3.38 -20.25 -10.84
N TRP A 513 4.22 -19.64 -9.97
CA TRP A 513 4.70 -18.28 -10.18
C TRP A 513 5.29 -18.10 -11.58
N ILE A 514 5.02 -16.97 -12.20
CA ILE A 514 5.65 -16.55 -13.44
C ILE A 514 7.11 -16.26 -13.16
N LYS A 515 8.01 -17.05 -13.76
CA LYS A 515 9.46 -16.99 -13.58
C LYS A 515 10.19 -16.52 -14.82
N LYS A 516 9.50 -16.49 -15.98
CA LYS A 516 10.05 -16.03 -17.25
C LYS A 516 9.13 -14.97 -17.81
N SER A 517 9.67 -13.80 -18.02
CA SER A 517 9.03 -12.66 -18.67
C SER A 517 10.09 -11.72 -19.19
N GLU A 518 9.74 -10.96 -20.18
CA GLU A 518 10.57 -9.91 -20.74
C GLU A 518 9.68 -8.81 -21.30
N GLY A 519 10.08 -7.56 -21.15
CA GLY A 519 9.42 -6.41 -21.74
C GLY A 519 10.45 -5.39 -22.21
N ASN A 520 10.13 -4.68 -23.28
CA ASN A 520 11.00 -3.64 -23.82
C ASN A 520 10.20 -2.58 -24.56
N TRP A 521 10.73 -1.35 -24.56
CA TRP A 521 10.27 -0.25 -25.39
C TRP A 521 11.13 -0.08 -26.63
N LYS A 522 10.49 0.26 -27.76
CA LYS A 522 11.15 0.64 -29.01
C LYS A 522 10.47 1.87 -29.57
N GLU A 523 11.24 2.72 -30.27
CA GLU A 523 10.69 3.79 -31.10
C GLU A 523 10.70 3.35 -32.57
N GLU A 524 9.55 3.37 -33.22
CA GLU A 524 9.38 2.94 -34.61
C GLU A 524 8.44 3.89 -35.36
N ASN A 525 8.90 4.51 -36.46
CA ASN A 525 8.05 5.29 -37.38
C ASN A 525 7.14 6.33 -36.73
N GLY A 526 7.65 7.10 -35.76
CA GLY A 526 6.88 8.14 -35.05
C GLY A 526 5.94 7.62 -33.97
N ALA A 527 5.94 6.31 -33.72
CA ALA A 527 5.25 5.67 -32.62
C ALA A 527 6.22 5.13 -31.58
N VAL A 528 5.71 4.83 -30.38
CA VAL A 528 6.39 4.01 -29.39
C VAL A 528 5.70 2.67 -29.28
N VAL A 529 6.51 1.65 -29.23
CA VAL A 529 6.06 0.26 -29.19
C VAL A 529 6.61 -0.40 -27.92
N PHE A 530 5.71 -0.89 -27.09
CA PHE A 530 6.05 -1.87 -26.05
C PHE A 530 5.86 -3.28 -26.61
N GLU A 531 6.84 -4.13 -26.39
CA GLU A 531 6.71 -5.57 -26.61
C GLU A 531 7.04 -6.31 -25.34
N GLY A 532 6.11 -7.15 -24.86
CA GLY A 532 6.32 -7.94 -23.67
C GLY A 532 5.73 -9.34 -23.76
N TRP A 533 6.29 -10.27 -23.00
CA TRP A 533 5.80 -11.63 -22.90
C TRP A 533 6.07 -12.25 -21.53
N PHE A 534 5.28 -13.27 -21.19
CA PHE A 534 5.54 -14.13 -20.04
C PHE A 534 5.11 -15.58 -20.31
N GLU A 535 5.75 -16.54 -19.61
CA GLU A 535 5.33 -17.94 -19.55
C GLU A 535 4.43 -18.15 -18.33
N GLY A 536 3.15 -18.52 -18.57
CA GLY A 536 2.15 -18.68 -17.51
C GLY A 536 1.14 -19.77 -17.78
N PHE A 537 -0.04 -19.71 -17.14
CA PHE A 537 -1.17 -20.64 -17.34
C PHE A 537 -0.81 -22.11 -17.15
N LYS A 538 0.11 -22.43 -16.26
CA LYS A 538 0.65 -23.79 -16.06
C LYS A 538 -0.41 -24.84 -15.76
N LYS A 539 -1.58 -24.43 -15.24
CA LYS A 539 -2.73 -25.30 -15.03
C LYS A 539 -3.29 -25.88 -16.34
N LEU A 540 -3.16 -25.16 -17.45
CA LEU A 540 -3.60 -25.57 -18.79
C LEU A 540 -2.53 -26.37 -19.56
N GLY A 541 -1.25 -26.13 -19.25
CA GLY A 541 -0.13 -26.77 -19.91
C GLY A 541 1.19 -26.10 -19.59
N LYS A 542 2.29 -26.73 -20.01
CA LYS A 542 3.65 -26.15 -19.89
C LYS A 542 3.97 -25.32 -21.14
N GLY A 543 4.77 -24.27 -20.95
CA GLY A 543 5.29 -23.46 -22.07
C GLY A 543 4.22 -22.61 -22.78
N ILE A 544 3.11 -22.31 -22.11
CA ILE A 544 2.11 -21.38 -22.65
C ILE A 544 2.67 -19.96 -22.46
N ILE A 545 2.75 -19.22 -23.58
CA ILE A 545 3.29 -17.86 -23.61
C ILE A 545 2.16 -16.90 -24.00
N HIS A 546 1.99 -15.84 -23.24
CA HIS A 546 1.23 -14.67 -23.63
C HIS A 546 2.19 -13.56 -24.06
N ARG A 547 1.97 -13.00 -25.25
CA ARG A 547 2.68 -11.83 -25.76
C ARG A 547 1.72 -10.69 -25.96
N ARG A 548 2.17 -9.48 -25.62
CA ARG A 548 1.45 -8.23 -25.87
C ARG A 548 2.36 -7.24 -26.56
N LYS A 549 1.86 -6.64 -27.64
CA LYS A 549 2.44 -5.46 -28.26
C LYS A 549 1.49 -4.29 -28.06
N VAL A 550 2.00 -3.16 -27.58
CA VAL A 550 1.25 -1.91 -27.44
C VAL A 550 1.95 -0.85 -28.27
N THR A 551 1.26 -0.36 -29.28
CA THR A 551 1.74 0.73 -30.13
C THR A 551 0.99 2.00 -29.78
N LYS A 552 1.71 3.06 -29.42
CA LYS A 552 1.18 4.38 -29.07
C LYS A 552 1.76 5.41 -30.05
N GLN A 553 0.88 6.10 -30.78
CA GLN A 553 1.28 7.21 -31.64
C GLN A 553 1.68 8.42 -30.77
N LYS A 554 2.83 9.02 -31.04
CA LYS A 554 3.33 10.19 -30.33
C LYS A 554 2.37 11.38 -30.50
N GLY A 555 2.00 12.03 -29.40
CA GLY A 555 1.10 13.19 -29.39
C GLY A 555 -0.37 12.86 -29.67
N GLU A 556 -0.74 11.60 -29.95
CA GLU A 556 -2.11 11.21 -30.24
C GLU A 556 -2.71 10.37 -29.10
N GLN A 557 -4.01 10.48 -28.84
CA GLN A 557 -4.74 9.61 -27.93
C GLN A 557 -5.21 8.35 -28.68
N HIS A 558 -4.23 7.59 -29.22
CA HIS A 558 -4.45 6.41 -30.03
C HIS A 558 -3.49 5.29 -29.61
N TRP A 559 -4.07 4.12 -29.30
CA TRP A 559 -3.35 2.90 -28.92
C TRP A 559 -3.81 1.73 -29.77
N ILE A 560 -2.86 0.92 -30.19
CA ILE A 560 -3.10 -0.38 -30.82
C ILE A 560 -2.50 -1.44 -29.90
N ILE A 561 -3.33 -2.37 -29.44
CA ILE A 561 -2.93 -3.44 -28.54
C ILE A 561 -3.12 -4.78 -29.27
N GLU A 562 -2.05 -5.53 -29.42
CA GLU A 562 -2.06 -6.84 -30.02
C GLU A 562 -1.66 -7.88 -28.99
N ASP A 563 -2.54 -8.85 -28.75
CA ASP A 563 -2.29 -9.98 -27.87
C ASP A 563 -2.31 -11.28 -28.67
N TRP A 564 -1.36 -12.15 -28.38
CA TRP A 564 -1.37 -13.52 -28.91
C TRP A 564 -0.85 -14.54 -27.91
N ILE A 565 -1.38 -15.77 -28.05
CA ILE A 565 -1.10 -16.87 -27.16
C ILE A 565 -0.45 -18.00 -27.91
N GLU A 566 0.71 -18.45 -27.42
CA GLU A 566 1.43 -19.59 -27.97
C GLU A 566 1.20 -20.83 -27.09
N ASN A 567 1.19 -22.00 -27.72
CA ASN A 567 1.14 -23.33 -27.08
C ASN A 567 -0.08 -23.60 -26.17
N ALA A 568 -1.13 -22.80 -26.22
CA ALA A 568 -2.36 -23.09 -25.49
C ALA A 568 -3.14 -24.27 -26.09
N PRO A 569 -3.95 -25.01 -25.32
CA PRO A 569 -4.84 -26.04 -25.86
C PRO A 569 -5.76 -25.52 -26.97
N LYS A 570 -6.05 -26.36 -27.97
CA LYS A 570 -6.99 -26.01 -29.05
C LYS A 570 -8.39 -25.77 -28.47
N GLY A 571 -9.11 -24.78 -29.03
CA GLY A 571 -10.50 -24.49 -28.66
C GLY A 571 -10.71 -23.75 -27.34
N ILE A 572 -9.64 -23.43 -26.61
CA ILE A 572 -9.79 -22.60 -25.40
C ILE A 572 -10.13 -21.15 -25.79
N LEU A 573 -11.07 -20.53 -25.06
CA LEU A 573 -11.42 -19.13 -25.23
C LEU A 573 -10.30 -18.24 -24.70
N MET A 574 -9.85 -17.30 -25.54
CA MET A 574 -9.01 -16.17 -25.15
C MET A 574 -9.93 -14.98 -24.85
N HIS A 575 -9.84 -14.45 -23.63
CA HIS A 575 -10.54 -13.26 -23.18
C HIS A 575 -9.54 -12.13 -23.05
N GLN A 576 -9.66 -11.10 -23.88
CA GLN A 576 -8.95 -9.84 -23.67
C GLN A 576 -9.88 -8.91 -22.88
N ILE A 577 -9.44 -8.53 -21.68
CA ILE A 577 -10.29 -7.90 -20.64
C ILE A 577 -9.87 -6.44 -20.46
N TRP A 578 -10.87 -5.55 -20.30
CA TRP A 578 -10.68 -4.12 -20.06
C TRP A 578 -11.64 -3.61 -18.97
N HIS A 579 -11.14 -2.68 -18.14
CA HIS A 579 -11.89 -2.01 -17.09
C HIS A 579 -11.89 -0.50 -17.37
N PRO A 580 -12.79 -0.01 -18.24
CA PRO A 580 -12.85 1.39 -18.60
C PRO A 580 -13.48 2.23 -17.46
N TYR A 581 -13.06 3.48 -17.39
CA TYR A 581 -13.68 4.49 -16.55
C TYR A 581 -15.14 4.76 -17.00
N PRO A 582 -16.06 5.22 -16.13
CA PRO A 582 -17.46 5.41 -16.48
C PRO A 582 -17.72 6.24 -17.74
N THR A 583 -17.00 7.34 -17.95
CA THR A 583 -17.14 8.23 -19.12
C THR A 583 -16.36 7.78 -20.34
N PHE A 584 -15.67 6.65 -20.28
CA PHE A 584 -14.82 6.16 -21.39
C PHE A 584 -15.52 6.15 -22.73
N PHE A 585 -16.75 5.63 -22.77
CA PHE A 585 -17.51 5.51 -24.02
C PHE A 585 -18.07 6.83 -24.55
N GLU A 586 -18.02 7.89 -23.78
CA GLU A 586 -18.39 9.24 -24.24
C GLU A 586 -17.26 9.84 -25.09
N ILE A 587 -16.01 9.55 -24.70
CA ILE A 587 -14.79 10.18 -25.22
C ILE A 587 -14.06 9.26 -26.21
N PHE A 588 -13.98 7.97 -25.92
CA PHE A 588 -13.18 7.00 -26.64
C PHE A 588 -14.01 5.94 -27.36
N ARG A 589 -13.44 5.40 -28.43
CA ARG A 589 -13.89 4.18 -29.11
C ARG A 589 -12.93 3.05 -28.81
N ILE A 590 -13.47 1.85 -28.64
CA ILE A 590 -12.70 0.61 -28.53
C ILE A 590 -13.29 -0.43 -29.49
N SER A 591 -12.44 -1.04 -30.27
CA SER A 591 -12.84 -2.09 -31.24
C SER A 591 -11.77 -3.18 -31.27
N ALA A 592 -12.18 -4.44 -31.38
CA ALA A 592 -11.25 -5.56 -31.46
C ALA A 592 -11.47 -6.39 -32.75
N PHE A 593 -10.39 -6.93 -33.25
CA PHE A 593 -10.34 -7.67 -34.51
C PHE A 593 -9.53 -8.97 -34.37
N SER A 594 -9.95 -10.00 -35.05
CA SER A 594 -9.19 -11.25 -35.22
C SER A 594 -8.03 -11.06 -36.18
N LYS A 595 -7.18 -12.08 -36.31
CA LYS A 595 -6.03 -12.07 -37.22
C LYS A 595 -6.41 -11.78 -38.68
N ASN A 596 -7.61 -12.20 -39.11
CA ASN A 596 -8.12 -11.99 -40.48
C ASN A 596 -8.91 -10.67 -40.63
N GLY A 597 -8.81 -9.74 -39.64
CA GLY A 597 -9.51 -8.45 -39.69
C GLY A 597 -11.02 -8.53 -39.38
N LYS A 598 -11.57 -9.68 -39.02
CA LYS A 598 -12.97 -9.81 -38.62
C LYS A 598 -13.18 -9.15 -37.24
N LYS A 599 -14.19 -8.28 -37.16
CA LYS A 599 -14.54 -7.60 -35.89
C LYS A 599 -15.02 -8.62 -34.83
N ILE A 600 -14.47 -8.55 -33.65
CA ILE A 600 -14.87 -9.37 -32.51
C ILE A 600 -15.96 -8.63 -31.74
N LYS A 601 -17.05 -9.31 -31.39
CA LYS A 601 -18.17 -8.74 -30.67
C LYS A 601 -17.73 -8.40 -29.24
N LEU A 602 -18.02 -7.18 -28.80
CA LEU A 602 -17.86 -6.70 -27.44
C LEU A 602 -18.91 -7.35 -26.55
N SER A 603 -18.48 -7.91 -25.42
CA SER A 603 -19.36 -8.33 -24.32
C SER A 603 -19.12 -7.47 -23.07
N LYS A 604 -20.14 -7.30 -22.24
CA LYS A 604 -20.10 -6.49 -21.01
C LYS A 604 -20.49 -7.38 -19.82
N PRO A 605 -19.60 -8.25 -19.34
CA PRO A 605 -19.89 -9.00 -18.13
C PRO A 605 -19.92 -8.07 -16.90
N GLU A 606 -20.44 -8.58 -15.79
CA GLU A 606 -20.45 -7.86 -14.51
C GLU A 606 -19.03 -7.50 -14.11
N GLY A 607 -18.80 -6.23 -13.82
CA GLY A 607 -17.56 -5.66 -13.36
C GLY A 607 -17.72 -4.94 -12.02
N TRP A 608 -16.64 -4.85 -11.29
CA TRP A 608 -16.56 -4.16 -10.00
C TRP A 608 -15.27 -3.35 -9.92
N TYR A 609 -15.33 -2.25 -9.21
CA TYR A 609 -14.21 -1.37 -8.91
C TYR A 609 -14.14 -1.08 -7.41
N SER A 610 -12.93 -0.98 -6.89
CA SER A 610 -12.66 -0.62 -5.51
C SER A 610 -11.58 0.45 -5.46
N ASP A 611 -11.95 1.67 -5.15
CA ASP A 611 -11.03 2.79 -5.01
C ASP A 611 -10.32 2.79 -3.65
N THR A 612 -11.05 2.42 -2.60
CA THR A 612 -10.59 2.41 -1.22
C THR A 612 -10.90 1.09 -0.53
N TYR A 613 -10.19 0.80 0.57
CA TYR A 613 -10.41 -0.43 1.33
C TYR A 613 -11.82 -0.48 1.93
N GLY A 614 -12.47 -1.62 1.76
CA GLY A 614 -13.82 -1.84 2.28
C GLY A 614 -14.96 -1.35 1.40
N GLU A 615 -14.68 -0.55 0.38
CA GLU A 615 -15.67 -0.01 -0.54
C GLU A 615 -15.55 -0.65 -1.93
N LYS A 616 -16.66 -0.94 -2.56
CA LYS A 616 -16.73 -1.41 -3.95
C LYS A 616 -18.00 -0.97 -4.61
N GLU A 617 -17.93 -0.72 -5.90
CA GLU A 617 -19.05 -0.32 -6.74
C GLU A 617 -19.14 -1.17 -8.01
N ARG A 618 -20.29 -1.19 -8.64
CA ARG A 618 -20.42 -1.77 -9.98
C ARG A 618 -19.71 -0.89 -10.99
N ALA A 619 -18.94 -1.53 -11.86
CA ALA A 619 -18.15 -0.85 -12.86
C ALA A 619 -18.26 -1.52 -14.23
N TYR A 620 -17.88 -0.81 -15.27
CA TYR A 620 -17.78 -1.40 -16.58
C TYR A 620 -16.63 -2.40 -16.65
N ARG A 621 -16.89 -3.54 -17.26
CA ARG A 621 -15.92 -4.49 -17.74
C ARG A 621 -16.25 -4.82 -19.17
N ILE A 622 -15.24 -4.92 -20.01
CA ILE A 622 -15.36 -5.30 -21.42
C ILE A 622 -14.55 -6.57 -21.64
N ASP A 623 -15.13 -7.54 -22.32
CA ASP A 623 -14.44 -8.74 -22.78
C ASP A 623 -14.56 -8.86 -24.30
N PHE A 624 -13.43 -9.00 -24.98
CA PHE A 624 -13.37 -9.49 -26.36
C PHE A 624 -12.94 -10.95 -26.32
N CYS A 625 -13.78 -11.84 -26.87
CA CYS A 625 -13.60 -13.28 -26.75
C CYS A 625 -13.46 -13.93 -28.12
N THR A 626 -12.47 -14.81 -28.26
CA THR A 626 -12.27 -15.63 -29.46
C THR A 626 -11.63 -16.98 -29.12
N THR A 627 -11.82 -17.99 -29.98
CA THR A 627 -11.06 -19.24 -29.96
C THR A 627 -9.78 -19.15 -30.80
N GLU A 628 -9.61 -18.07 -31.57
CA GLU A 628 -8.34 -17.72 -32.19
C GLU A 628 -7.35 -17.30 -31.13
N ARG A 629 -6.06 -17.42 -31.42
CA ARG A 629 -4.98 -17.11 -30.48
C ARG A 629 -4.41 -15.71 -30.68
N TYR A 630 -5.21 -14.81 -31.24
CA TYR A 630 -4.82 -13.45 -31.55
C TYR A 630 -6.02 -12.51 -31.46
N ILE A 631 -5.82 -11.37 -30.79
CA ILE A 631 -6.76 -10.25 -30.77
C ILE A 631 -5.96 -8.95 -30.95
N LYS A 632 -6.39 -8.13 -31.92
CA LYS A 632 -5.93 -6.74 -32.07
C LYS A 632 -7.02 -5.80 -31.58
N THR A 633 -6.73 -4.92 -30.64
CA THR A 633 -7.65 -3.89 -30.16
C THR A 633 -7.12 -2.51 -30.50
N GLU A 634 -8.01 -1.67 -30.99
CA GLU A 634 -7.75 -0.27 -31.27
C GLU A 634 -8.58 0.62 -30.33
N ILE A 635 -7.91 1.58 -29.69
CA ILE A 635 -8.50 2.58 -28.79
C ILE A 635 -8.12 3.95 -29.33
N SER A 636 -9.13 4.79 -29.59
CA SER A 636 -8.91 6.14 -30.12
C SER A 636 -9.99 7.10 -29.63
N LEU A 637 -9.70 8.40 -29.67
CA LEU A 637 -10.71 9.43 -29.49
C LEU A 637 -11.85 9.30 -30.51
N LYS A 638 -13.05 9.66 -30.11
CA LYS A 638 -14.17 9.92 -31.03
C LYS A 638 -13.90 11.21 -31.78
N ILE A 639 -13.90 11.19 -33.10
CA ILE A 639 -13.77 12.38 -33.92
C ILE A 639 -15.07 13.19 -33.79
N SER A 640 -14.96 14.50 -33.51
CA SER A 640 -16.03 15.43 -33.15
C SER A 640 -17.11 15.71 -34.22
N LYS A 641 -17.26 14.88 -35.24
CA LYS A 641 -18.36 14.99 -36.23
C LYS A 641 -19.72 14.49 -35.70
N GLU A 642 -19.77 13.90 -34.50
CA GLU A 642 -21.01 13.38 -33.90
C GLU A 642 -21.36 14.09 -32.57
N ILE A 643 -20.58 15.08 -32.15
CA ILE A 643 -20.90 15.90 -30.98
C ILE A 643 -21.39 17.25 -31.48
N GLY A 644 -22.67 17.30 -31.85
CA GLY A 644 -23.41 18.56 -31.95
C GLY A 644 -23.45 19.18 -30.55
N ASP A 645 -22.90 20.40 -30.43
CA ASP A 645 -23.07 21.36 -29.34
C ASP A 645 -23.47 20.82 -27.94
N ALA A 646 -22.56 20.15 -27.26
CA ALA A 646 -22.63 19.98 -25.83
C ALA A 646 -21.60 20.92 -25.18
N HIS A 647 -22.05 22.06 -24.73
CA HIS A 647 -21.30 22.96 -23.88
C HIS A 647 -20.67 22.20 -22.73
N PHE A 648 -19.34 22.33 -22.57
CA PHE A 648 -18.64 21.91 -21.36
C PHE A 648 -19.22 22.73 -20.17
N VAL A 649 -20.17 22.14 -19.46
CA VAL A 649 -20.57 22.64 -18.15
C VAL A 649 -19.55 22.08 -17.14
N ASN A 650 -18.76 23.01 -16.64
CA ASN A 650 -17.85 22.79 -15.51
C ASN A 650 -18.72 22.47 -14.27
N THR A 651 -18.98 21.22 -13.98
CA THR A 651 -19.59 20.80 -12.72
C THR A 651 -18.50 20.29 -11.79
N SER A 652 -17.84 21.21 -11.11
CA SER A 652 -17.18 20.95 -9.83
C SER A 652 -18.29 20.75 -8.78
N VAL A 653 -18.70 19.52 -8.57
CA VAL A 653 -19.50 19.15 -7.40
C VAL A 653 -18.87 17.91 -6.83
N PHE A 654 -18.05 18.10 -5.80
CA PHE A 654 -17.77 17.10 -4.80
C PHE A 654 -18.43 17.54 -3.49
N PRO A 655 -19.25 16.68 -2.85
CA PRO A 655 -19.65 16.89 -1.46
C PRO A 655 -18.53 16.56 -0.47
#